data_0898cbecb8c4b89d36af72d12649944c
#
_entry.id   0898cbecb8c4b89d36af72d12649944c
#
_cell.length_a   1.000
_cell.length_b   1.000
_cell.length_c   1.000
_cell.angle_alpha   90.00
_cell.angle_beta   90.00
_cell.angle_gamma   90.00
#
_symmetry.space_group_name_H-M   'P 1'
#
loop_
_entity.id
_entity.type
_entity.pdbx_description
1 polymer ?
#
loop_
_entity_poly.entity_id
_entity_poly.type
_entity_poly.pdbx_seq_one_letter_code
_entity_poly.pdbx_strand_id
1 'polypeptide(L)'
;TLRLKMDDSISDSQWICLNELKDIRFKYLENEQSLNLQVPPHMMRGYSVDLKGQQITSPQLLKIKPLNAAILNYSLYHIITNDENVFSGSAEGIFNSAIGNFSSGVLYNGNDENSYSHEKWVRLESKWQYVDPEKIRIYTLGDFISNSSDWGSSVRLAGFQWSSAYTQRGDIVTSALPQFSGSAALPSTLDLYVNQQKIYSGLVPSGPFDIKQLPFISGNEVTLVTTDATGRQSITKKPYYFSSKILAKGINEFSVDVGVPRYNYGLYSNDYDDATFASGAIRYGYSNSLTLSGGVEASTDGLSNIGTGFAKNLFGIGVINADIAASQYKDENGYSALLGLEGRISKNISFNTSYRKIFDNYFDLARVSQVRYLKDNQSDAESQNYLNYSALADEIFRAGINYNFYAGYGAYLGYNQIKYSDNQYKLLSANLSGSLNKNWGFYTSAYKDYENHKDYGIYFALRYTPSNKFNAITSVSSDSGRLSYRQEIFGLSDPQIGSFGWGGYVERDQDNHDNNASIYASYRARAAYLAGRYNRIGDNDQVALSATGSLVAAAGRLFAANEIGDGYAVVTNAGPQCQILNGGVNLGFTDKSGRFLIPSLMPYQENHIYLDPSFLPLNWSVNSTEQKTVVGYRQGTMIDFGAHQVISGLVKLVDKNNSPLLPGYSVQINGQQDGVVGYDGEVFISNLLKQNKLVVDLLDHGSCQVDFTYNSNQYSTKKLGPYVCH
;
A
#
# COMPACT_ATOMS: atom_id res chain seq x y z
N THR A 1 -16.68 -34.14 11.79
CA THR A 1 -17.94 -33.63 11.22
C THR A 1 -18.13 -34.24 9.84
N LEU A 2 -19.21 -34.94 9.64
CA LEU A 2 -19.51 -35.62 8.37
C LEU A 2 -19.89 -34.56 7.31
N ARG A 3 -19.22 -34.57 6.16
CA ARG A 3 -19.47 -33.61 5.07
C ARG A 3 -20.18 -34.28 3.92
N LEU A 4 -21.46 -34.53 4.08
CA LEU A 4 -22.28 -35.10 3.01
C LEU A 4 -22.98 -33.99 2.21
N LYS A 5 -23.11 -34.19 0.89
CA LYS A 5 -24.04 -33.41 0.07
C LYS A 5 -25.42 -33.96 0.36
N MET A 6 -26.16 -33.24 1.19
CA MET A 6 -27.55 -33.54 1.48
C MET A 6 -28.43 -32.43 0.89
N ASP A 7 -29.69 -32.80 0.63
CA ASP A 7 -30.69 -31.84 0.15
C ASP A 7 -30.88 -30.75 1.20
N ASP A 8 -30.94 -29.47 0.77
CA ASP A 8 -31.03 -28.28 1.65
C ASP A 8 -32.33 -28.26 2.52
N SER A 9 -33.21 -29.24 2.32
CA SER A 9 -34.45 -29.45 3.10
C SER A 9 -34.22 -30.12 4.47
N ILE A 10 -33.04 -30.63 4.78
CA ILE A 10 -32.76 -31.36 6.03
C ILE A 10 -32.15 -30.39 7.05
N SER A 11 -32.87 -30.10 8.14
CA SER A 11 -32.35 -29.26 9.23
C SER A 11 -31.28 -30.00 10.07
N ASP A 12 -30.37 -29.25 10.69
CA ASP A 12 -29.23 -29.76 11.51
C ASP A 12 -29.66 -30.65 12.70
N SER A 13 -30.99 -30.81 12.96
CA SER A 13 -31.54 -31.55 14.07
C SER A 13 -32.29 -32.81 13.67
N GLN A 14 -32.32 -33.21 12.38
CA GLN A 14 -33.03 -34.38 11.94
C GLN A 14 -32.19 -35.66 12.02
N TRP A 15 -32.82 -36.75 12.56
CA TRP A 15 -32.24 -38.08 12.53
C TRP A 15 -32.28 -38.66 11.12
N ILE A 16 -31.15 -39.17 10.65
CA ILE A 16 -31.02 -39.75 9.33
C ILE A 16 -30.87 -41.28 9.48
N CYS A 17 -31.71 -42.03 8.80
CA CYS A 17 -31.59 -43.50 8.75
C CYS A 17 -30.44 -43.86 7.78
N LEU A 18 -29.37 -44.46 8.29
CA LEU A 18 -28.18 -44.79 7.48
C LEU A 18 -28.50 -45.77 6.35
N ASN A 19 -29.52 -46.61 6.49
CA ASN A 19 -29.98 -47.56 5.46
C ASN A 19 -30.64 -46.88 4.27
N GLU A 20 -31.09 -45.62 4.41
CA GLU A 20 -31.72 -44.85 3.35
C GLU A 20 -30.69 -44.08 2.49
N LEU A 21 -29.44 -43.99 2.93
CA LEU A 21 -28.38 -43.37 2.19
C LEU A 21 -27.86 -44.34 1.13
N LYS A 22 -28.36 -44.19 -0.09
CA LYS A 22 -27.86 -44.96 -1.25
C LYS A 22 -26.38 -44.64 -1.46
N ASP A 23 -25.59 -45.67 -1.80
CA ASP A 23 -24.16 -45.60 -2.10
C ASP A 23 -23.22 -45.41 -0.91
N ILE A 24 -23.69 -45.22 0.32
CA ILE A 24 -22.88 -45.20 1.52
C ILE A 24 -22.84 -46.57 2.16
N ARG A 25 -21.65 -47.12 2.36
CA ARG A 25 -21.44 -48.34 3.12
C ARG A 25 -21.07 -47.95 4.56
N PHE A 26 -21.69 -48.63 5.52
CA PHE A 26 -21.37 -48.40 6.91
C PHE A 26 -21.13 -49.73 7.65
N LYS A 27 -20.30 -49.68 8.69
CA LYS A 27 -20.05 -50.79 9.61
C LYS A 27 -19.97 -50.21 11.02
N TYR A 28 -20.85 -50.68 11.88
CA TYR A 28 -20.79 -50.35 13.30
C TYR A 28 -19.88 -51.36 14.02
N LEU A 29 -18.90 -50.86 14.77
CA LEU A 29 -17.96 -51.64 15.57
C LEU A 29 -18.39 -51.52 17.04
N GLU A 30 -19.13 -52.47 17.55
CA GLU A 30 -19.69 -52.45 18.92
C GLU A 30 -18.61 -52.33 20.00
N ASN A 31 -17.47 -53.02 19.84
CA ASN A 31 -16.38 -53.01 20.81
C ASN A 31 -15.68 -51.65 20.93
N GLU A 32 -15.76 -50.85 19.90
CA GLU A 32 -15.12 -49.52 19.84
C GLU A 32 -16.15 -48.39 19.91
N GLN A 33 -17.43 -48.72 19.98
CA GLN A 33 -18.54 -47.74 19.85
C GLN A 33 -18.36 -46.77 18.70
N SER A 34 -17.78 -47.23 17.59
CA SER A 34 -17.44 -46.43 16.44
C SER A 34 -18.25 -46.88 15.20
N LEU A 35 -18.59 -45.87 14.36
CA LEU A 35 -19.29 -46.08 13.12
C LEU A 35 -18.35 -45.74 11.95
N ASN A 36 -17.93 -46.76 11.21
CA ASN A 36 -17.14 -46.59 10.00
C ASN A 36 -18.05 -46.38 8.80
N LEU A 37 -17.90 -45.22 8.13
CA LEU A 37 -18.65 -44.88 6.92
C LEU A 37 -17.69 -44.83 5.73
N GLN A 38 -18.04 -45.51 4.66
CA GLN A 38 -17.42 -45.40 3.34
C GLN A 38 -18.32 -44.56 2.46
N VAL A 39 -17.93 -43.27 2.26
CA VAL A 39 -18.65 -42.29 1.48
C VAL A 39 -17.93 -42.05 0.15
N PRO A 40 -18.60 -42.24 -1.00
CA PRO A 40 -18.00 -41.94 -2.29
C PRO A 40 -17.63 -40.44 -2.40
N PRO A 41 -16.50 -40.10 -3.06
CA PRO A 41 -16.03 -38.69 -3.15
C PRO A 41 -17.06 -37.71 -3.73
N HIS A 42 -17.91 -38.15 -4.65
CA HIS A 42 -18.94 -37.31 -5.27
C HIS A 42 -20.07 -36.88 -4.31
N MET A 43 -20.25 -37.62 -3.20
CA MET A 43 -21.22 -37.30 -2.15
C MET A 43 -20.64 -36.46 -1.03
N MET A 44 -19.34 -36.18 -1.03
CA MET A 44 -18.71 -35.33 -0.04
C MET A 44 -18.84 -33.85 -0.45
N ARG A 45 -19.17 -32.99 0.51
CA ARG A 45 -19.06 -31.56 0.29
C ARG A 45 -17.58 -31.20 0.12
N GLY A 46 -17.26 -30.33 -0.87
CA GLY A 46 -15.92 -29.86 -1.08
C GLY A 46 -15.36 -29.19 0.16
N TYR A 47 -14.12 -29.49 0.49
CA TYR A 47 -13.38 -28.76 1.52
C TYR A 47 -12.92 -27.42 0.98
N SER A 48 -13.31 -26.33 1.62
CA SER A 48 -12.92 -25.00 1.20
C SER A 48 -11.68 -24.53 1.98
N VAL A 49 -10.59 -24.31 1.27
CA VAL A 49 -9.38 -23.63 1.80
C VAL A 49 -9.50 -22.16 1.45
N ASP A 50 -9.67 -21.32 2.46
CA ASP A 50 -9.67 -19.87 2.30
C ASP A 50 -8.26 -19.34 2.63
N LEU A 51 -7.61 -18.75 1.64
CA LEU A 51 -6.27 -18.20 1.75
C LEU A 51 -6.28 -16.68 1.93
N LYS A 52 -7.43 -16.10 2.25
CA LYS A 52 -7.51 -14.68 2.63
C LYS A 52 -6.50 -14.38 3.71
N GLY A 53 -5.71 -13.34 3.51
CA GLY A 53 -5.05 -12.65 4.61
C GLY A 53 -6.10 -12.27 5.67
N GLN A 54 -5.69 -12.03 6.90
CA GLN A 54 -6.61 -11.63 7.98
C GLN A 54 -7.34 -10.35 7.56
N GLN A 55 -8.60 -10.48 7.12
CA GLN A 55 -9.46 -9.30 6.97
C GLN A 55 -9.80 -8.78 8.36
N ILE A 56 -9.72 -7.47 8.51
CA ILE A 56 -10.15 -6.81 9.73
C ILE A 56 -11.65 -7.02 9.90
N THR A 57 -12.01 -7.66 11.00
CA THR A 57 -13.41 -7.92 11.34
C THR A 57 -14.09 -6.65 11.86
N SER A 58 -15.42 -6.56 11.74
CA SER A 58 -16.19 -5.44 12.29
C SER A 58 -15.87 -5.15 13.77
N PRO A 59 -15.68 -6.15 14.67
CA PRO A 59 -15.27 -5.87 16.06
C PRO A 59 -13.90 -5.20 16.19
N GLN A 60 -12.97 -5.43 15.27
CA GLN A 60 -11.67 -4.74 15.25
C GLN A 60 -11.80 -3.30 14.75
N LEU A 61 -12.65 -3.07 13.74
CA LEU A 61 -12.96 -1.72 13.23
C LEU A 61 -13.65 -0.84 14.30
N LEU A 62 -14.55 -1.40 15.09
CA LEU A 62 -15.20 -0.71 16.22
C LEU A 62 -14.22 -0.31 17.33
N LYS A 63 -13.04 -0.93 17.42
CA LYS A 63 -11.99 -0.58 18.38
C LYS A 63 -11.12 0.59 17.94
N ILE A 64 -11.25 1.07 16.71
CA ILE A 64 -10.52 2.24 16.23
C ILE A 64 -10.94 3.45 17.06
N LYS A 65 -9.99 4.03 17.79
CA LYS A 65 -10.18 5.27 18.55
C LYS A 65 -9.37 6.37 17.89
N PRO A 66 -10.01 7.22 17.07
CA PRO A 66 -9.30 8.32 16.42
C PRO A 66 -8.69 9.26 17.45
N LEU A 67 -7.44 9.62 17.23
CA LEU A 67 -6.74 10.62 18.02
C LEU A 67 -7.04 12.00 17.45
N ASN A 68 -7.55 12.91 18.28
CA ASN A 68 -7.65 14.31 17.87
C ASN A 68 -6.25 14.90 17.72
N ALA A 69 -5.92 15.37 16.52
CA ALA A 69 -4.62 15.93 16.21
C ALA A 69 -4.72 17.03 15.17
N ALA A 70 -3.78 17.98 15.25
CA ALA A 70 -3.52 18.94 14.20
C ALA A 70 -2.16 18.65 13.57
N ILE A 71 -2.12 18.53 12.26
CA ILE A 71 -0.93 18.23 11.47
C ILE A 71 -0.69 19.38 10.51
N LEU A 72 0.55 19.82 10.38
CA LEU A 72 1.00 20.73 9.35
C LEU A 72 2.07 20.02 8.53
N ASN A 73 1.73 19.57 7.33
CA ASN A 73 2.68 19.10 6.35
C ASN A 73 3.26 20.30 5.59
N TYR A 74 4.56 20.33 5.38
CA TYR A 74 5.21 21.39 4.63
C TYR A 74 6.22 20.84 3.63
N SER A 75 6.38 21.56 2.53
CA SER A 75 7.42 21.34 1.54
C SER A 75 7.98 22.69 1.12
N LEU A 76 9.25 22.90 1.39
CA LEU A 76 9.97 24.13 1.08
C LEU A 76 10.95 23.89 -0.04
N TYR A 77 11.05 24.81 -0.96
CA TYR A 77 11.88 24.75 -2.14
C TYR A 77 12.63 26.05 -2.34
N HIS A 78 13.91 25.95 -2.59
CA HIS A 78 14.74 27.10 -2.91
C HIS A 78 15.59 26.79 -4.13
N ILE A 79 15.40 27.54 -5.21
CA ILE A 79 16.13 27.40 -6.46
C ILE A 79 16.95 28.69 -6.67
N ILE A 80 18.24 28.53 -6.90
CA ILE A 80 19.19 29.58 -7.18
C ILE A 80 19.77 29.26 -8.56
N THR A 81 19.62 30.17 -9.50
CA THR A 81 20.26 30.14 -10.83
C THR A 81 21.17 31.36 -10.99
N ASN A 82 21.82 31.49 -12.13
CA ASN A 82 22.62 32.67 -12.43
C ASN A 82 21.81 33.97 -12.42
N ASP A 83 20.52 33.87 -12.82
CA ASP A 83 19.65 35.03 -13.06
C ASP A 83 18.54 35.18 -12.00
N GLU A 84 18.17 34.09 -11.33
CA GLU A 84 17.00 34.05 -10.45
C GLU A 84 17.31 33.37 -9.10
N ASN A 85 16.63 33.86 -8.07
CA ASN A 85 16.66 33.32 -6.73
C ASN A 85 15.21 33.14 -6.24
N VAL A 86 14.66 31.96 -6.39
CA VAL A 86 13.25 31.67 -6.16
C VAL A 86 13.06 30.79 -4.92
N PHE A 87 12.35 31.33 -3.94
CA PHE A 87 11.88 30.53 -2.80
C PHE A 87 10.39 30.27 -2.94
N SER A 88 9.99 29.01 -2.93
CA SER A 88 8.60 28.57 -2.98
C SER A 88 8.36 27.49 -1.95
N GLY A 89 7.08 27.21 -1.65
CA GLY A 89 6.75 26.17 -0.72
C GLY A 89 5.25 25.92 -0.65
N SER A 90 4.89 24.78 -0.13
CA SER A 90 3.49 24.42 0.15
C SER A 90 3.34 23.97 1.60
N ALA A 91 2.15 24.19 2.14
CA ALA A 91 1.75 23.69 3.43
C ALA A 91 0.32 23.16 3.38
N GLU A 92 0.07 22.02 4.03
CA GLU A 92 -1.27 21.44 4.23
C GLU A 92 -1.53 21.31 5.72
N GLY A 93 -2.52 22.03 6.20
CA GLY A 93 -3.06 21.87 7.54
C GLY A 93 -4.12 20.76 7.55
N ILE A 94 -4.03 19.80 8.47
CA ILE A 94 -4.99 18.71 8.64
C ILE A 94 -5.43 18.68 10.09
N PHE A 95 -6.75 18.64 10.31
CA PHE A 95 -7.32 18.40 11.62
C PHE A 95 -8.06 17.06 11.61
N ASN A 96 -7.58 16.13 12.43
CA ASN A 96 -8.17 14.79 12.57
C ASN A 96 -9.10 14.73 13.77
N SER A 97 -10.25 14.08 13.59
CA SER A 97 -11.22 13.85 14.64
C SER A 97 -12.07 12.59 14.38
N ALA A 98 -12.90 12.22 15.35
CA ALA A 98 -13.83 11.10 15.22
C ALA A 98 -14.92 11.33 14.14
N ILE A 99 -15.23 12.59 13.81
CA ILE A 99 -16.21 12.96 12.79
C ILE A 99 -15.59 13.16 11.41
N GLY A 100 -14.32 12.80 11.23
CA GLY A 100 -13.59 12.91 9.96
C GLY A 100 -12.41 13.85 10.02
N ASN A 101 -11.83 14.09 8.86
CA ASN A 101 -10.62 14.86 8.67
C ASN A 101 -10.93 16.13 7.89
N PHE A 102 -10.56 17.27 8.43
CA PHE A 102 -10.56 18.53 7.70
C PHE A 102 -9.15 18.84 7.21
N SER A 103 -8.98 19.18 5.94
CA SER A 103 -7.67 19.59 5.40
C SER A 103 -7.78 20.83 4.53
N SER A 104 -6.75 21.67 4.56
CA SER A 104 -6.62 22.83 3.68
C SER A 104 -5.15 23.06 3.32
N GLY A 105 -4.89 23.22 2.04
CA GLY A 105 -3.55 23.43 1.49
C GLY A 105 -3.35 24.86 0.99
N VAL A 106 -2.09 25.34 1.06
CA VAL A 106 -1.66 26.62 0.52
C VAL A 106 -0.30 26.45 -0.18
N LEU A 107 -0.15 27.11 -1.29
CA LEU A 107 1.12 27.24 -2.04
C LEU A 107 1.60 28.69 -1.95
N TYR A 108 2.87 28.86 -1.63
CA TYR A 108 3.59 30.13 -1.79
C TYR A 108 4.46 30.04 -3.05
N ASN A 109 4.24 30.95 -3.97
CA ASN A 109 5.03 31.10 -5.19
C ASN A 109 5.90 32.38 -5.07
N GLY A 110 7.20 32.21 -4.96
CA GLY A 110 8.15 33.31 -4.76
C GLY A 110 8.69 33.93 -6.03
N ASN A 111 8.24 33.48 -7.21
CA ASN A 111 8.67 34.06 -8.49
C ASN A 111 7.83 35.30 -8.82
N ASP A 112 8.47 36.46 -8.91
CA ASP A 112 7.80 37.76 -9.05
C ASP A 112 7.68 38.26 -10.50
N GLU A 113 8.53 37.83 -11.44
CA GLU A 113 8.64 38.54 -12.73
C GLU A 113 8.12 37.77 -13.96
N ASN A 114 8.00 36.42 -13.87
CA ASN A 114 7.57 35.61 -15.01
C ASN A 114 6.47 34.59 -14.64
N SER A 115 5.76 34.80 -13.53
CA SER A 115 4.77 33.85 -13.05
C SER A 115 3.47 33.97 -13.83
N TYR A 116 3.01 32.88 -14.43
CA TYR A 116 1.64 32.72 -14.94
C TYR A 116 0.58 32.88 -13.83
N SER A 117 0.97 32.93 -12.58
CA SER A 117 0.10 33.15 -11.43
C SER A 117 0.26 34.57 -10.92
N HIS A 118 -0.82 35.35 -10.92
CA HIS A 118 -0.88 36.68 -10.32
C HIS A 118 -0.97 36.65 -8.78
N GLU A 119 -1.15 35.45 -8.18
CA GLU A 119 -1.24 35.29 -6.72
C GLU A 119 0.06 34.71 -6.17
N LYS A 120 0.70 35.40 -5.19
CA LYS A 120 1.83 34.87 -4.44
C LYS A 120 1.43 33.72 -3.49
N TRP A 121 0.24 33.82 -2.93
CA TRP A 121 -0.34 32.83 -2.05
C TRP A 121 -1.57 32.20 -2.71
N VAL A 122 -1.48 30.96 -3.07
CA VAL A 122 -2.54 30.24 -3.74
C VAL A 122 -3.12 29.18 -2.80
N ARG A 123 -4.43 29.26 -2.50
CA ARG A 123 -5.12 28.18 -1.80
C ARG A 123 -5.21 26.95 -2.72
N LEU A 124 -4.80 25.83 -2.20
CA LEU A 124 -4.93 24.53 -2.88
C LEU A 124 -6.32 23.92 -2.60
N GLU A 125 -6.39 22.68 -2.15
CA GLU A 125 -7.65 22.04 -1.80
C GLU A 125 -8.07 22.41 -0.39
N SER A 126 -9.38 22.56 -0.17
CA SER A 126 -9.98 22.60 1.16
C SER A 126 -11.14 21.62 1.20
N LYS A 127 -11.08 20.65 2.09
CA LYS A 127 -12.08 19.58 2.15
C LYS A 127 -12.24 18.99 3.54
N TRP A 128 -13.44 18.50 3.80
CA TRP A 128 -13.75 17.59 4.88
C TRP A 128 -13.96 16.18 4.29
N GLN A 129 -13.39 15.16 4.92
CA GLN A 129 -13.57 13.77 4.51
C GLN A 129 -13.90 12.89 5.72
N TYR A 130 -14.89 12.01 5.54
CA TYR A 130 -15.23 10.98 6.50
C TYR A 130 -15.30 9.62 5.81
N VAL A 131 -14.57 8.64 6.35
CA VAL A 131 -14.58 7.25 5.89
C VAL A 131 -15.39 6.41 6.87
N ASP A 132 -16.46 5.77 6.40
CA ASP A 132 -17.19 4.73 7.11
C ASP A 132 -16.54 3.37 6.74
N PRO A 133 -15.71 2.79 7.63
CA PRO A 133 -14.97 1.58 7.29
C PRO A 133 -15.84 0.32 7.24
N GLU A 134 -16.99 0.30 7.92
CA GLU A 134 -17.91 -0.85 7.92
C GLU A 134 -18.70 -0.93 6.62
N LYS A 135 -19.22 0.22 6.17
CA LYS A 135 -19.97 0.31 4.92
C LYS A 135 -19.07 0.49 3.70
N ILE A 136 -17.77 0.66 3.91
CA ILE A 136 -16.75 0.89 2.85
C ILE A 136 -17.15 2.10 1.99
N ARG A 137 -17.41 3.24 2.65
CA ARG A 137 -17.86 4.47 1.99
C ARG A 137 -17.05 5.66 2.45
N ILE A 138 -16.84 6.60 1.53
CA ILE A 138 -16.19 7.87 1.81
C ILE A 138 -17.14 9.01 1.41
N TYR A 139 -17.21 10.01 2.27
CA TYR A 139 -17.94 11.25 2.06
C TYR A 139 -16.93 12.39 2.03
N THR A 140 -16.97 13.19 0.99
CA THR A 140 -16.11 14.37 0.84
C THR A 140 -16.97 15.60 0.62
N LEU A 141 -16.68 16.68 1.35
CA LEU A 141 -17.30 17.99 1.18
C LEU A 141 -16.18 19.01 0.98
N GLY A 142 -16.24 19.80 -0.09
CA GLY A 142 -15.22 20.76 -0.52
C GLY A 142 -14.61 20.41 -1.86
N ASP A 143 -13.31 20.63 -2.02
CA ASP A 143 -12.60 20.35 -3.29
C ASP A 143 -12.27 18.85 -3.44
N PHE A 144 -12.61 18.27 -4.59
CA PHE A 144 -12.30 16.89 -4.94
C PHE A 144 -12.15 16.70 -6.45
N ILE A 145 -11.66 15.53 -6.85
CA ILE A 145 -11.65 15.09 -8.27
C ILE A 145 -12.76 14.07 -8.43
N SER A 146 -13.65 14.29 -9.42
CA SER A 146 -14.74 13.36 -9.71
C SER A 146 -14.20 12.01 -10.18
N ASN A 147 -14.88 10.94 -9.84
CA ASN A 147 -14.64 9.64 -10.45
C ASN A 147 -15.30 9.61 -11.83
N SER A 148 -14.54 9.15 -12.84
CA SER A 148 -15.05 8.97 -14.19
C SER A 148 -15.27 7.51 -14.54
N SER A 149 -16.20 7.26 -15.44
CA SER A 149 -16.34 5.98 -16.14
C SER A 149 -15.30 5.85 -17.25
N ASP A 150 -15.13 4.64 -17.82
CA ASP A 150 -14.14 4.39 -18.87
C ASP A 150 -14.36 5.21 -20.15
N TRP A 151 -15.58 5.75 -20.35
CA TRP A 151 -15.95 6.61 -21.49
C TRP A 151 -15.85 8.11 -21.20
N GLY A 152 -15.67 8.53 -19.95
CA GLY A 152 -15.58 9.93 -19.52
C GLY A 152 -14.22 10.27 -18.93
N SER A 153 -14.06 11.52 -18.55
CA SER A 153 -12.85 12.06 -17.93
C SER A 153 -13.17 12.72 -16.59
N SER A 154 -12.24 12.62 -15.64
CA SER A 154 -12.40 13.23 -14.31
C SER A 154 -12.28 14.75 -14.38
N VAL A 155 -13.04 15.45 -13.54
CA VAL A 155 -13.04 16.91 -13.41
C VAL A 155 -12.77 17.28 -11.95
N ARG A 156 -12.04 18.35 -11.72
CA ARG A 156 -11.90 18.93 -10.38
C ARG A 156 -13.12 19.74 -10.04
N LEU A 157 -13.79 19.37 -8.95
CA LEU A 157 -15.04 19.99 -8.48
C LEU A 157 -14.88 20.52 -7.05
N ALA A 158 -15.69 21.51 -6.70
CA ALA A 158 -15.99 21.87 -5.32
C ALA A 158 -17.46 21.58 -5.04
N GLY A 159 -17.75 20.75 -4.05
CA GLY A 159 -19.10 20.31 -3.74
C GLY A 159 -19.14 19.09 -2.82
N PHE A 160 -19.91 18.09 -3.19
CA PHE A 160 -20.12 16.87 -2.43
C PHE A 160 -19.82 15.62 -3.27
N GLN A 161 -19.06 14.70 -2.70
CA GLN A 161 -18.78 13.37 -3.26
C GLN A 161 -19.16 12.29 -2.26
N TRP A 162 -19.85 11.26 -2.73
CA TRP A 162 -20.13 10.05 -2.00
C TRP A 162 -19.71 8.86 -2.83
N SER A 163 -18.74 8.12 -2.36
CA SER A 163 -18.18 7.01 -3.14
C SER A 163 -17.80 5.79 -2.28
N SER A 164 -17.52 4.69 -2.94
CA SER A 164 -16.93 3.52 -2.32
C SER A 164 -15.50 3.82 -1.86
N ALA A 165 -15.10 3.25 -0.71
CA ALA A 165 -13.82 3.50 -0.05
C ALA A 165 -12.85 2.30 -0.12
N TYR A 166 -12.89 1.51 -1.21
CA TYR A 166 -12.03 0.34 -1.34
C TYR A 166 -10.53 0.69 -1.41
N THR A 167 -10.18 1.83 -2.00
CA THR A 167 -8.79 2.30 -2.04
C THR A 167 -8.22 2.59 -0.66
N GLN A 168 -9.07 2.99 0.29
CA GLN A 168 -8.69 3.21 1.69
C GLN A 168 -8.66 1.90 2.50
N ARG A 169 -9.39 0.87 2.04
CA ARG A 169 -9.52 -0.45 2.65
C ARG A 169 -8.62 -1.47 1.93
N GLY A 170 -7.30 -1.27 2.01
CA GLY A 170 -6.31 -2.14 1.35
C GLY A 170 -6.29 -3.61 1.83
N ASP A 171 -7.03 -3.91 2.89
CA ASP A 171 -7.31 -5.28 3.35
C ASP A 171 -8.35 -6.02 2.49
N ILE A 172 -9.12 -5.29 1.66
CA ILE A 172 -10.17 -5.86 0.80
C ILE A 172 -9.66 -5.99 -0.62
N VAL A 173 -9.63 -7.21 -1.13
CA VAL A 173 -9.33 -7.48 -2.53
C VAL A 173 -10.61 -7.33 -3.35
N THR A 174 -10.69 -6.28 -4.16
CA THR A 174 -11.86 -5.98 -5.00
C THR A 174 -11.89 -6.78 -6.29
N SER A 175 -10.75 -7.21 -6.80
CA SER A 175 -10.65 -7.94 -8.06
C SER A 175 -10.98 -9.41 -7.89
N ALA A 176 -11.55 -10.02 -8.92
CA ALA A 176 -11.83 -11.44 -8.95
C ALA A 176 -10.53 -12.25 -8.97
N LEU A 177 -10.26 -12.93 -7.88
CA LEU A 177 -9.12 -13.84 -7.79
C LEU A 177 -9.47 -15.21 -8.42
N PRO A 178 -8.51 -15.86 -9.06
CA PRO A 178 -8.75 -17.20 -9.62
C PRO A 178 -9.08 -18.19 -8.51
N GLN A 179 -10.06 -19.06 -8.77
CA GLN A 179 -10.44 -20.17 -7.89
C GLN A 179 -9.90 -21.46 -8.48
N PHE A 180 -9.37 -22.32 -7.65
CA PHE A 180 -8.86 -23.62 -8.05
C PHE A 180 -9.55 -24.71 -7.26
N SER A 181 -9.94 -25.77 -7.97
CA SER A 181 -10.48 -26.99 -7.37
C SER A 181 -9.54 -28.15 -7.64
N GLY A 182 -9.48 -29.05 -6.71
CA GLY A 182 -8.75 -30.31 -6.78
C GLY A 182 -9.47 -31.41 -6.06
N SER A 183 -8.88 -32.60 -6.06
CA SER A 183 -9.37 -33.76 -5.33
C SER A 183 -8.20 -34.56 -4.77
N ALA A 184 -8.29 -34.95 -3.52
CA ALA A 184 -7.34 -35.85 -2.85
C ALA A 184 -7.97 -37.22 -2.61
N ALA A 185 -7.32 -38.28 -3.06
CA ALA A 185 -7.83 -39.65 -2.84
C ALA A 185 -7.73 -40.07 -1.36
N LEU A 186 -6.70 -39.60 -0.66
CA LEU A 186 -6.45 -39.79 0.76
C LEU A 186 -6.23 -38.44 1.43
N PRO A 187 -6.33 -38.32 2.78
CA PRO A 187 -5.91 -37.11 3.45
C PRO A 187 -4.48 -36.76 3.05
N SER A 188 -4.27 -35.53 2.58
CA SER A 188 -3.03 -35.10 1.92
C SER A 188 -2.59 -33.74 2.43
N THR A 189 -1.29 -33.48 2.38
CA THR A 189 -0.77 -32.12 2.46
C THR A 189 -0.98 -31.46 1.11
N LEU A 190 -1.54 -30.26 1.11
CA LEU A 190 -1.68 -29.39 -0.06
C LEU A 190 -0.66 -28.27 0.02
N ASP A 191 0.29 -28.26 -0.91
CA ASP A 191 1.21 -27.15 -1.14
C ASP A 191 0.79 -26.37 -2.38
N LEU A 192 0.77 -25.05 -2.26
CA LEU A 192 0.44 -24.14 -3.34
C LEU A 192 1.68 -23.31 -3.70
N TYR A 193 2.05 -23.32 -4.96
CA TYR A 193 3.15 -22.52 -5.49
C TYR A 193 2.64 -21.54 -6.53
N VAL A 194 3.13 -20.29 -6.46
CA VAL A 194 2.98 -19.29 -7.51
C VAL A 194 4.37 -18.86 -7.95
N ASN A 195 4.65 -18.92 -9.24
CA ASN A 195 5.99 -18.62 -9.78
C ASN A 195 7.13 -19.35 -9.04
N GLN A 196 6.95 -20.62 -8.70
CA GLN A 196 7.88 -21.48 -7.96
C GLN A 196 8.07 -21.11 -6.47
N GLN A 197 7.41 -20.08 -5.98
CA GLN A 197 7.41 -19.74 -4.56
C GLN A 197 6.25 -20.43 -3.87
N LYS A 198 6.52 -21.17 -2.79
CA LYS A 198 5.48 -21.75 -1.94
C LYS A 198 4.77 -20.63 -1.17
N ILE A 199 3.47 -20.50 -1.40
CA ILE A 199 2.63 -19.47 -0.76
C ILE A 199 1.67 -20.05 0.29
N TYR A 200 1.45 -21.36 0.26
CA TYR A 200 0.60 -22.04 1.22
C TYR A 200 1.03 -23.49 1.42
N SER A 201 0.87 -23.99 2.63
CA SER A 201 0.98 -25.40 3.00
C SER A 201 -0.09 -25.71 4.05
N GLY A 202 -0.88 -26.73 3.85
CA GLY A 202 -1.95 -27.13 4.78
C GLY A 202 -2.47 -28.52 4.50
N LEU A 203 -3.26 -29.06 5.44
CA LEU A 203 -3.87 -30.39 5.30
C LEU A 203 -5.24 -30.27 4.60
N VAL A 204 -5.49 -31.13 3.64
CA VAL A 204 -6.80 -31.34 3.03
C VAL A 204 -7.27 -32.77 3.29
N PRO A 205 -8.54 -32.96 3.65
CA PRO A 205 -9.10 -34.30 3.80
C PRO A 205 -9.25 -35.01 2.44
N SER A 206 -9.49 -36.29 2.43
CA SER A 206 -9.90 -37.01 1.23
C SER A 206 -11.19 -36.44 0.64
N GLY A 207 -11.29 -36.44 -0.68
CA GLY A 207 -12.41 -35.87 -1.43
C GLY A 207 -12.08 -34.59 -2.20
N PRO A 208 -13.11 -33.94 -2.77
CA PRO A 208 -12.94 -32.68 -3.48
C PRO A 208 -12.60 -31.53 -2.53
N PHE A 209 -11.73 -30.63 -2.97
CA PHE A 209 -11.42 -29.38 -2.27
C PHE A 209 -11.41 -28.21 -3.23
N ASP A 210 -11.79 -27.03 -2.72
CA ASP A 210 -11.76 -25.78 -3.44
C ASP A 210 -10.84 -24.80 -2.71
N ILE A 211 -9.90 -24.20 -3.43
CA ILE A 211 -9.06 -23.12 -2.94
C ILE A 211 -9.76 -21.82 -3.32
N LYS A 212 -10.29 -21.12 -2.33
CA LYS A 212 -10.91 -19.81 -2.48
C LYS A 212 -9.91 -18.74 -2.10
N GLN A 213 -9.85 -17.68 -2.91
CA GLN A 213 -9.13 -16.44 -2.60
C GLN A 213 -7.65 -16.66 -2.32
N LEU A 214 -6.91 -16.87 -3.39
CA LEU A 214 -5.44 -16.76 -3.36
C LEU A 214 -5.03 -15.39 -2.82
N PRO A 215 -3.97 -15.27 -2.01
CA PRO A 215 -3.37 -13.99 -1.75
C PRO A 215 -3.00 -13.32 -3.08
N PHE A 216 -3.14 -11.99 -3.14
CA PHE A 216 -2.77 -11.24 -4.34
C PHE A 216 -1.27 -11.43 -4.62
N ILE A 217 -0.96 -12.27 -5.58
CA ILE A 217 0.40 -12.50 -6.04
C ILE A 217 0.38 -12.40 -7.55
N SER A 218 1.14 -11.46 -8.06
CA SER A 218 1.40 -11.32 -9.49
C SER A 218 2.04 -12.62 -9.99
N GLY A 219 1.41 -13.30 -10.93
CA GLY A 219 1.90 -14.56 -11.44
C GLY A 219 1.12 -15.05 -12.64
N ASN A 220 1.64 -16.08 -13.26
CA ASN A 220 1.12 -16.61 -14.51
C ASN A 220 0.62 -18.05 -14.40
N GLU A 221 1.07 -18.77 -13.40
CA GLU A 221 0.76 -20.18 -13.20
C GLU A 221 0.72 -20.50 -11.71
N VAL A 222 -0.29 -21.26 -11.31
CA VAL A 222 -0.38 -21.88 -10.00
C VAL A 222 -0.06 -23.37 -10.13
N THR A 223 0.84 -23.83 -9.27
CA THR A 223 1.15 -25.26 -9.13
C THR A 223 0.59 -25.75 -7.80
N LEU A 224 -0.34 -26.70 -7.86
CA LEU A 224 -0.89 -27.41 -6.72
C LEU A 224 -0.15 -28.73 -6.57
N VAL A 225 0.43 -28.99 -5.43
CA VAL A 225 1.08 -30.25 -5.09
C VAL A 225 0.33 -30.85 -3.91
N THR A 226 -0.33 -31.99 -4.13
CA THR A 226 -0.91 -32.78 -3.04
C THR A 226 -0.01 -33.96 -2.74
N THR A 227 0.39 -34.14 -1.46
CA THR A 227 1.20 -35.26 -0.99
C THR A 227 0.37 -36.10 -0.01
N ASP A 228 0.06 -37.34 -0.35
CA ASP A 228 -0.71 -38.23 0.51
C ASP A 228 0.15 -38.86 1.64
N ALA A 229 -0.51 -39.59 2.55
CA ALA A 229 0.16 -40.24 3.68
C ALA A 229 1.20 -41.30 3.26
N THR A 230 1.17 -41.76 2.00
CA THR A 230 2.17 -42.70 1.45
C THR A 230 3.36 -42.00 0.78
N GLY A 231 3.36 -40.67 0.77
CA GLY A 231 4.39 -39.85 0.12
C GLY A 231 4.17 -39.68 -1.40
N ARG A 232 3.11 -40.17 -1.96
CA ARG A 232 2.77 -40.01 -3.38
C ARG A 232 2.33 -38.58 -3.66
N GLN A 233 2.98 -37.95 -4.63
CA GLN A 233 2.64 -36.59 -5.05
C GLN A 233 1.79 -36.57 -6.31
N SER A 234 0.79 -35.69 -6.31
CA SER A 234 0.04 -35.30 -7.51
C SER A 234 0.27 -33.81 -7.76
N ILE A 235 0.79 -33.48 -8.95
CA ILE A 235 1.11 -32.11 -9.33
C ILE A 235 0.12 -31.66 -10.39
N THR A 236 -0.58 -30.55 -10.12
CA THR A 236 -1.52 -29.94 -11.06
C THR A 236 -1.08 -28.49 -11.31
N LYS A 237 -0.78 -28.16 -12.56
CA LYS A 237 -0.46 -26.81 -13.00
C LYS A 237 -1.64 -26.19 -13.70
N LYS A 238 -2.01 -24.97 -13.28
CA LYS A 238 -3.11 -24.20 -13.89
C LYS A 238 -2.65 -22.80 -14.22
N PRO A 239 -2.70 -22.41 -15.51
CA PRO A 239 -2.48 -21.02 -15.89
C PRO A 239 -3.64 -20.15 -15.41
N TYR A 240 -3.36 -18.88 -15.07
CA TYR A 240 -4.40 -17.90 -14.79
C TYR A 240 -4.01 -16.53 -15.32
N TYR A 241 -5.00 -15.71 -15.62
CA TYR A 241 -4.86 -14.32 -15.98
C TYR A 241 -5.63 -13.46 -14.96
N PHE A 242 -4.94 -12.46 -14.42
CA PHE A 242 -5.51 -11.50 -13.50
C PHE A 242 -5.71 -10.16 -14.20
N SER A 243 -6.87 -9.56 -14.03
CA SER A 243 -7.20 -8.22 -14.51
C SER A 243 -7.97 -7.45 -13.45
N SER A 244 -7.58 -6.21 -13.20
CA SER A 244 -8.30 -5.27 -12.32
C SER A 244 -9.67 -4.83 -12.89
N LYS A 245 -9.94 -5.12 -14.16
CA LYS A 245 -11.24 -4.84 -14.79
C LYS A 245 -12.35 -5.77 -14.27
N ILE A 246 -11.99 -6.97 -13.79
CA ILE A 246 -12.97 -7.93 -13.27
C ILE A 246 -13.05 -7.81 -11.76
N LEU A 247 -14.17 -7.29 -11.28
CA LEU A 247 -14.48 -7.23 -9.85
C LEU A 247 -14.91 -8.59 -9.33
N ALA A 248 -14.60 -8.89 -8.09
CA ALA A 248 -15.11 -10.07 -7.40
C ALA A 248 -16.63 -9.98 -7.25
N LYS A 249 -17.29 -11.13 -7.28
CA LYS A 249 -18.76 -11.22 -7.16
C LYS A 249 -19.25 -10.45 -5.93
N GLY A 250 -20.23 -9.56 -6.14
CA GLY A 250 -20.86 -8.74 -5.11
C GLY A 250 -20.12 -7.47 -4.74
N ILE A 251 -18.90 -7.25 -5.25
CA ILE A 251 -18.21 -5.95 -5.08
C ILE A 251 -18.94 -4.90 -5.91
N ASN A 252 -19.17 -3.74 -5.28
CA ASN A 252 -19.85 -2.60 -5.85
C ASN A 252 -19.00 -1.33 -5.65
N GLU A 253 -18.30 -0.90 -6.68
CA GLU A 253 -17.59 0.38 -6.72
C GLU A 253 -18.52 1.43 -7.30
N PHE A 254 -18.74 2.53 -6.59
CA PHE A 254 -19.60 3.61 -7.06
C PHE A 254 -19.07 4.97 -6.63
N SER A 255 -19.50 6.00 -7.36
CA SER A 255 -19.38 7.40 -6.98
C SER A 255 -20.60 8.18 -7.39
N VAL A 256 -20.97 9.14 -6.56
CA VAL A 256 -21.97 10.19 -6.83
C VAL A 256 -21.31 11.51 -6.48
N ASP A 257 -21.18 12.37 -7.46
CA ASP A 257 -20.43 13.61 -7.39
C ASP A 257 -21.34 14.78 -7.80
N VAL A 258 -21.36 15.85 -7.02
CA VAL A 258 -22.10 17.08 -7.33
C VAL A 258 -21.26 18.28 -6.91
N GLY A 259 -21.05 19.23 -7.80
CA GLY A 259 -20.26 20.41 -7.48
C GLY A 259 -20.08 21.34 -8.67
N VAL A 260 -19.31 22.38 -8.48
CA VAL A 260 -18.91 23.33 -9.52
C VAL A 260 -17.48 23.08 -9.97
N PRO A 261 -17.15 23.16 -11.26
CA PRO A 261 -15.78 23.04 -11.75
C PRO A 261 -14.84 24.04 -11.11
N ARG A 262 -13.62 23.60 -10.84
CA ARG A 262 -12.52 24.45 -10.40
C ARG A 262 -11.42 24.46 -11.46
N TYR A 263 -11.17 25.63 -11.99
CA TYR A 263 -10.15 25.89 -13.00
C TYR A 263 -8.81 26.30 -12.39
N ASN A 264 -7.77 26.35 -13.17
CA ASN A 264 -6.46 26.91 -12.86
C ASN A 264 -5.92 26.55 -11.45
N TYR A 265 -6.16 25.29 -11.05
CA TYR A 265 -5.68 24.79 -9.76
C TYR A 265 -4.18 24.93 -9.62
N GLY A 266 -3.74 25.56 -8.51
CA GLY A 266 -2.34 25.86 -8.26
C GLY A 266 -1.88 27.20 -8.85
N LEU A 267 -2.70 27.86 -9.66
CA LEU A 267 -2.45 29.21 -10.20
C LEU A 267 -3.32 30.25 -9.51
N TYR A 268 -4.59 29.93 -9.26
CA TYR A 268 -5.56 30.80 -8.61
C TYR A 268 -6.24 30.10 -7.43
N SER A 269 -6.54 30.89 -6.40
CA SER A 269 -7.13 30.37 -5.15
C SER A 269 -8.57 29.90 -5.29
N ASN A 270 -9.39 30.64 -6.05
CA ASN A 270 -10.86 30.53 -6.03
C ASN A 270 -11.45 30.66 -7.44
N ASP A 271 -10.86 30.00 -8.42
CA ASP A 271 -11.35 30.01 -9.80
C ASP A 271 -12.38 28.89 -9.99
N TYR A 272 -13.65 29.22 -9.77
CA TYR A 272 -14.79 28.29 -9.83
C TYR A 272 -15.78 28.73 -10.91
N ASP A 273 -16.34 27.75 -11.63
CA ASP A 273 -17.46 27.94 -12.57
C ASP A 273 -18.76 28.25 -11.81
N ASP A 274 -19.72 28.84 -12.49
CA ASP A 274 -21.08 29.05 -11.99
C ASP A 274 -22.03 27.88 -12.33
N ALA A 275 -21.69 27.02 -13.29
CA ALA A 275 -22.46 25.84 -13.64
C ALA A 275 -22.27 24.69 -12.65
N THR A 276 -23.35 24.07 -12.24
CA THR A 276 -23.30 22.87 -11.41
C THR A 276 -23.19 21.62 -12.27
N PHE A 277 -22.22 20.77 -11.96
CA PHE A 277 -21.97 19.47 -12.55
C PHE A 277 -22.41 18.37 -11.62
N ALA A 278 -22.98 17.30 -12.15
CA ALA A 278 -23.34 16.09 -11.43
C ALA A 278 -22.91 14.85 -12.21
N SER A 279 -22.35 13.88 -11.53
CA SER A 279 -22.03 12.58 -12.11
C SER A 279 -22.39 11.44 -11.16
N GLY A 280 -22.70 10.29 -11.74
CA GLY A 280 -22.89 9.03 -11.04
C GLY A 280 -22.24 7.92 -11.85
N ALA A 281 -21.36 7.13 -11.20
CA ALA A 281 -20.71 6.00 -11.82
C ALA A 281 -20.83 4.76 -10.92
N ILE A 282 -21.02 3.59 -11.53
CA ILE A 282 -21.10 2.31 -10.83
C ILE A 282 -20.37 1.23 -11.63
N ARG A 283 -19.63 0.38 -10.92
CA ARG A 283 -19.09 -0.90 -11.41
C ARG A 283 -19.52 -2.00 -10.46
N TYR A 284 -20.09 -3.07 -10.99
CA TYR A 284 -20.62 -4.16 -10.18
C TYR A 284 -20.11 -5.51 -10.65
N GLY A 285 -19.46 -6.25 -9.75
CA GLY A 285 -19.06 -7.64 -9.97
C GLY A 285 -20.26 -8.58 -9.94
N TYR A 286 -20.90 -8.79 -11.10
CA TYR A 286 -22.04 -9.69 -11.24
C TYR A 286 -21.62 -11.15 -10.96
N SER A 287 -20.44 -11.52 -11.42
CA SER A 287 -19.80 -12.80 -11.12
C SER A 287 -18.28 -12.62 -11.12
N ASN A 288 -17.52 -13.64 -10.67
CA ASN A 288 -16.05 -13.59 -10.76
C ASN A 288 -15.50 -13.59 -12.22
N SER A 289 -16.38 -13.61 -13.22
CA SER A 289 -16.00 -13.56 -14.64
C SER A 289 -16.66 -12.40 -15.40
N LEU A 290 -17.58 -11.67 -14.76
CA LEU A 290 -18.33 -10.59 -15.41
C LEU A 290 -18.51 -9.41 -14.46
N THR A 291 -18.01 -8.25 -14.88
CA THR A 291 -18.26 -6.94 -14.27
C THR A 291 -19.13 -6.13 -15.22
N LEU A 292 -20.13 -5.46 -14.67
CA LEU A 292 -21.00 -4.50 -15.38
C LEU A 292 -20.65 -3.10 -14.91
N SER A 293 -20.66 -2.13 -15.82
CA SER A 293 -20.46 -0.72 -15.54
C SER A 293 -21.61 0.13 -16.09
N GLY A 294 -21.89 1.23 -15.43
CA GLY A 294 -22.88 2.21 -15.87
C GLY A 294 -22.59 3.58 -15.27
N GLY A 295 -23.06 4.63 -15.91
CA GLY A 295 -22.90 5.97 -15.38
C GLY A 295 -23.70 7.00 -16.14
N VAL A 296 -23.89 8.14 -15.48
CA VAL A 296 -24.59 9.31 -15.99
C VAL A 296 -23.83 10.57 -15.63
N GLU A 297 -23.88 11.56 -16.49
CA GLU A 297 -23.33 12.89 -16.25
C GLU A 297 -24.35 13.95 -16.68
N ALA A 298 -24.42 15.04 -15.96
CA ALA A 298 -25.31 16.16 -16.27
C ALA A 298 -24.69 17.48 -15.83
N SER A 299 -25.05 18.56 -16.49
CA SER A 299 -24.72 19.93 -16.06
C SER A 299 -25.91 20.87 -16.22
N THR A 300 -25.95 21.92 -15.39
CA THR A 300 -26.95 22.98 -15.52
C THR A 300 -26.80 23.77 -16.83
N ASP A 301 -25.68 23.65 -17.51
CA ASP A 301 -25.42 24.24 -18.84
C ASP A 301 -25.94 23.37 -20.00
N GLY A 302 -26.69 22.28 -19.70
CA GLY A 302 -27.42 21.51 -20.72
C GLY A 302 -26.74 20.21 -21.16
N LEU A 303 -25.73 19.69 -20.43
CA LEU A 303 -25.19 18.35 -20.68
C LEU A 303 -26.13 17.29 -20.11
N SER A 304 -26.35 16.25 -20.88
CA SER A 304 -26.85 14.95 -20.46
C SER A 304 -25.99 13.86 -21.13
N ASN A 305 -25.37 13.00 -20.37
CA ASN A 305 -24.55 11.90 -20.85
C ASN A 305 -24.91 10.62 -20.09
N ILE A 306 -25.05 9.52 -20.79
CA ILE A 306 -25.32 8.20 -20.24
C ILE A 306 -24.45 7.16 -20.93
N GLY A 307 -23.90 6.26 -20.16
CA GLY A 307 -23.06 5.18 -20.70
C GLY A 307 -23.23 3.88 -19.93
N THR A 308 -22.89 2.79 -20.58
CA THR A 308 -22.85 1.44 -20.01
C THR A 308 -21.74 0.63 -20.60
N GLY A 309 -21.28 -0.36 -19.87
CA GLY A 309 -20.23 -1.24 -20.33
C GLY A 309 -20.17 -2.55 -19.56
N PHE A 310 -19.28 -3.40 -20.01
CA PHE A 310 -18.97 -4.65 -19.32
C PHE A 310 -17.50 -5.03 -19.50
N ALA A 311 -16.99 -5.83 -18.56
CA ALA A 311 -15.73 -6.56 -18.68
C ALA A 311 -15.98 -8.03 -18.38
N LYS A 312 -15.49 -8.92 -19.27
CA LYS A 312 -15.71 -10.36 -19.17
C LYS A 312 -14.40 -11.13 -19.30
N ASN A 313 -14.16 -12.01 -18.32
CA ASN A 313 -13.05 -12.94 -18.37
C ASN A 313 -13.29 -14.03 -19.43
N LEU A 314 -12.32 -14.20 -20.30
CA LEU A 314 -12.33 -15.20 -21.39
C LEU A 314 -11.54 -16.43 -20.93
N PHE A 315 -12.24 -17.40 -20.33
CA PHE A 315 -11.71 -18.72 -19.97
C PHE A 315 -10.41 -18.71 -19.10
N GLY A 316 -10.16 -17.61 -18.38
CA GLY A 316 -8.97 -17.47 -17.55
C GLY A 316 -7.67 -17.13 -18.30
N ILE A 317 -7.74 -16.82 -19.59
CA ILE A 317 -6.59 -16.44 -20.43
C ILE A 317 -6.57 -14.97 -20.82
N GLY A 318 -7.68 -14.25 -20.65
CA GLY A 318 -7.77 -12.83 -20.97
C GLY A 318 -9.10 -12.21 -20.55
N VAL A 319 -9.24 -10.93 -20.84
CA VAL A 319 -10.44 -10.13 -20.58
C VAL A 319 -10.78 -9.29 -21.79
N ILE A 320 -12.05 -9.31 -22.19
CA ILE A 320 -12.64 -8.36 -23.12
C ILE A 320 -13.46 -7.35 -22.34
N ASN A 321 -13.36 -6.08 -22.69
CA ASN A 321 -14.27 -5.04 -22.21
C ASN A 321 -14.82 -4.22 -23.37
N ALA A 322 -16.06 -3.78 -23.23
CA ALA A 322 -16.68 -2.87 -24.17
C ALA A 322 -17.55 -1.88 -23.42
N ASP A 323 -17.51 -0.62 -23.85
CA ASP A 323 -18.24 0.48 -23.27
C ASP A 323 -18.83 1.33 -24.39
N ILE A 324 -20.05 1.80 -24.18
CA ILE A 324 -20.75 2.73 -25.06
C ILE A 324 -21.37 3.85 -24.25
N ALA A 325 -21.32 5.06 -24.79
CA ALA A 325 -21.95 6.20 -24.17
C ALA A 325 -22.61 7.10 -25.23
N ALA A 326 -23.67 7.80 -24.85
CA ALA A 326 -24.36 8.79 -25.64
C ALA A 326 -24.47 10.09 -24.87
N SER A 327 -24.22 11.20 -25.51
CA SER A 327 -24.33 12.53 -24.91
C SER A 327 -25.17 13.47 -25.76
N GLN A 328 -25.83 14.37 -25.07
CA GLN A 328 -26.47 15.56 -25.63
C GLN A 328 -25.96 16.78 -24.88
N TYR A 329 -25.44 17.76 -25.57
CA TYR A 329 -25.05 19.05 -25.02
C TYR A 329 -25.61 20.16 -25.89
N LYS A 330 -26.57 20.92 -25.34
CA LYS A 330 -27.37 21.89 -26.09
C LYS A 330 -28.05 21.21 -27.28
N ASP A 331 -27.78 21.64 -28.51
CA ASP A 331 -28.37 21.11 -29.74
C ASP A 331 -27.49 20.02 -30.40
N GLU A 332 -26.37 19.64 -29.78
CA GLU A 332 -25.43 18.69 -30.35
C GLU A 332 -25.53 17.32 -29.65
N ASN A 333 -25.49 16.26 -30.46
CA ASN A 333 -25.51 14.88 -29.99
C ASN A 333 -24.23 14.17 -30.43
N GLY A 334 -23.81 13.20 -29.64
CA GLY A 334 -22.64 12.39 -29.97
C GLY A 334 -22.60 11.08 -29.21
N TYR A 335 -21.71 10.19 -29.66
CA TYR A 335 -21.55 8.86 -29.12
C TYR A 335 -20.07 8.56 -28.88
N SER A 336 -19.77 7.74 -27.88
CA SER A 336 -18.44 7.18 -27.64
C SER A 336 -18.54 5.68 -27.58
N ALA A 337 -17.61 4.97 -28.21
CA ALA A 337 -17.48 3.52 -28.09
C ALA A 337 -16.04 3.14 -27.79
N LEU A 338 -15.86 2.22 -26.85
CA LEU A 338 -14.57 1.66 -26.45
C LEU A 338 -14.64 0.14 -26.53
N LEU A 339 -13.63 -0.47 -27.12
CA LEU A 339 -13.41 -1.91 -27.11
C LEU A 339 -11.99 -2.20 -26.65
N GLY A 340 -11.84 -3.06 -25.66
CA GLY A 340 -10.54 -3.49 -25.15
C GLY A 340 -10.43 -5.00 -25.07
N LEU A 341 -9.24 -5.50 -25.33
CA LEU A 341 -8.90 -6.91 -25.20
C LEU A 341 -7.50 -7.01 -24.61
N GLU A 342 -7.37 -7.75 -23.54
CA GLU A 342 -6.08 -8.03 -22.90
C GLU A 342 -6.00 -9.51 -22.53
N GLY A 343 -4.80 -10.07 -22.53
CA GLY A 343 -4.68 -11.47 -22.22
C GLY A 343 -3.28 -12.03 -22.44
N ARG A 344 -3.24 -13.37 -22.45
CA ARG A 344 -2.03 -14.14 -22.65
C ARG A 344 -2.20 -15.13 -23.79
N ILE A 345 -1.23 -15.14 -24.70
CA ILE A 345 -1.12 -16.12 -25.78
C ILE A 345 -0.40 -17.37 -25.23
N SER A 346 0.58 -17.15 -24.37
CA SER A 346 1.36 -18.22 -23.71
C SER A 346 1.83 -17.78 -22.34
N LYS A 347 2.50 -18.66 -21.57
CA LYS A 347 3.12 -18.28 -20.28
C LYS A 347 4.12 -17.12 -20.40
N ASN A 348 4.66 -16.88 -21.57
CA ASN A 348 5.73 -15.90 -21.82
C ASN A 348 5.22 -14.68 -22.60
N ILE A 349 4.06 -14.75 -23.25
CA ILE A 349 3.55 -13.71 -24.13
C ILE A 349 2.22 -13.20 -23.60
N SER A 350 2.16 -11.91 -23.31
CA SER A 350 0.93 -11.18 -23.00
C SER A 350 0.72 -10.05 -23.99
N PHE A 351 -0.53 -9.69 -24.21
CA PHE A 351 -0.92 -8.60 -25.09
C PHE A 351 -2.01 -7.77 -24.47
N ASN A 352 -2.09 -6.53 -24.90
CA ASN A 352 -3.21 -5.64 -24.65
C ASN A 352 -3.50 -4.81 -25.89
N THR A 353 -4.77 -4.61 -26.16
CA THR A 353 -5.23 -3.70 -27.23
C THR A 353 -6.49 -2.99 -26.79
N SER A 354 -6.64 -1.75 -27.20
CA SER A 354 -7.86 -0.98 -26.97
C SER A 354 -8.08 -0.01 -28.12
N TYR A 355 -9.35 0.17 -28.46
CA TYR A 355 -9.80 1.10 -29.47
C TYR A 355 -10.96 1.91 -28.91
N ARG A 356 -10.82 3.23 -28.87
CA ARG A 356 -11.89 4.17 -28.56
C ARG A 356 -12.13 5.06 -29.73
N LYS A 357 -13.40 5.26 -30.09
CA LYS A 357 -13.82 6.19 -31.11
C LYS A 357 -15.00 7.03 -30.64
N ILE A 358 -14.93 8.31 -30.95
CA ILE A 358 -16.00 9.28 -30.77
C ILE A 358 -16.67 9.45 -32.16
N PHE A 359 -17.99 9.47 -32.14
CA PHE A 359 -18.84 9.74 -33.29
C PHE A 359 -19.62 11.01 -33.04
N ASP A 360 -19.69 11.87 -34.01
CA ASP A 360 -20.32 13.17 -33.95
C ASP A 360 -19.75 14.04 -32.81
N ASN A 361 -20.54 14.90 -32.22
CA ASN A 361 -20.11 15.81 -31.16
C ASN A 361 -20.39 15.23 -29.77
N TYR A 362 -19.60 14.24 -29.34
CA TYR A 362 -19.71 13.66 -28.01
C TYR A 362 -19.12 14.61 -26.95
N PHE A 363 -19.87 14.81 -25.85
CA PHE A 363 -19.44 15.57 -24.68
C PHE A 363 -19.52 14.76 -23.41
N ASP A 364 -18.49 14.89 -22.60
CA ASP A 364 -18.46 14.51 -21.17
C ASP A 364 -18.33 15.77 -20.31
N LEU A 365 -18.34 15.62 -18.98
CA LEU A 365 -18.18 16.75 -18.07
C LEU A 365 -16.86 17.50 -18.28
N ALA A 366 -15.77 16.79 -18.60
CA ALA A 366 -14.47 17.42 -18.82
C ALA A 366 -14.47 18.31 -20.06
N ARG A 367 -15.05 17.83 -21.16
CA ARG A 367 -15.16 18.62 -22.40
C ARG A 367 -16.07 19.84 -22.24
N VAL A 368 -17.20 19.69 -21.51
CA VAL A 368 -18.06 20.83 -21.19
C VAL A 368 -17.34 21.85 -20.33
N SER A 369 -16.65 21.39 -19.28
CA SER A 369 -15.83 22.24 -18.40
C SER A 369 -14.82 23.06 -19.19
N GLN A 370 -14.14 22.43 -20.14
CA GLN A 370 -13.16 23.06 -20.99
C GLN A 370 -13.78 24.11 -21.93
N VAL A 371 -14.88 23.75 -22.63
CA VAL A 371 -15.59 24.68 -23.54
C VAL A 371 -16.09 25.91 -22.79
N ARG A 372 -16.56 25.75 -21.56
CA ARG A 372 -16.99 26.86 -20.72
C ARG A 372 -15.83 27.77 -20.33
N TYR A 373 -14.75 27.18 -19.82
CA TYR A 373 -13.53 27.94 -19.46
C TYR A 373 -13.02 28.82 -20.62
N LEU A 374 -13.01 28.28 -21.84
CA LEU A 374 -12.54 28.99 -23.01
C LEU A 374 -13.49 30.09 -23.50
N LYS A 375 -14.80 29.85 -23.36
CA LYS A 375 -15.79 30.87 -23.69
C LYS A 375 -15.63 32.11 -22.80
N ASP A 376 -15.38 31.91 -21.53
CA ASP A 376 -15.25 33.00 -20.55
C ASP A 376 -13.89 33.72 -20.68
N ASN A 377 -12.88 33.07 -21.24
CA ASN A 377 -11.51 33.57 -21.38
C ASN A 377 -11.10 33.82 -22.86
N GLN A 378 -12.05 34.12 -23.75
CA GLN A 378 -11.83 34.28 -25.20
C GLN A 378 -10.81 35.33 -25.64
N SER A 379 -10.29 36.18 -24.73
CA SER A 379 -9.35 37.25 -25.05
C SER A 379 -7.87 36.81 -25.08
N ASP A 380 -7.54 35.62 -24.57
CA ASP A 380 -6.13 35.19 -24.45
C ASP A 380 -5.74 34.17 -25.51
N ALA A 381 -4.72 34.50 -26.33
CA ALA A 381 -4.12 33.59 -27.31
C ALA A 381 -3.61 32.28 -26.69
N GLU A 382 -3.27 32.27 -25.42
CA GLU A 382 -2.90 31.08 -24.64
C GLU A 382 -4.08 30.14 -24.42
N SER A 383 -5.30 30.66 -24.21
CA SER A 383 -6.51 29.87 -24.05
C SER A 383 -6.83 29.05 -25.31
N GLN A 384 -6.52 29.54 -26.48
CA GLN A 384 -6.70 28.79 -27.72
C GLN A 384 -5.67 27.66 -27.91
N ASN A 385 -4.46 27.82 -27.40
CA ASN A 385 -3.48 26.72 -27.37
C ASN A 385 -3.89 25.61 -26.37
N TYR A 386 -4.52 25.94 -25.25
CA TYR A 386 -5.06 24.98 -24.29
C TYR A 386 -6.15 24.10 -24.92
N LEU A 387 -6.97 24.63 -25.85
CA LEU A 387 -7.98 23.87 -26.60
C LEU A 387 -7.39 22.69 -27.38
N ASN A 388 -6.25 22.92 -28.01
CA ASN A 388 -5.64 21.92 -28.88
C ASN A 388 -5.03 20.73 -28.12
N TYR A 389 -4.71 20.90 -26.81
CA TYR A 389 -4.08 19.86 -25.99
C TYR A 389 -5.06 19.07 -25.09
N SER A 390 -6.23 19.63 -24.79
CA SER A 390 -7.18 19.05 -23.86
C SER A 390 -8.48 18.57 -24.48
N ALA A 391 -8.68 18.76 -25.79
CA ALA A 391 -9.80 18.17 -26.51
C ALA A 391 -9.80 16.65 -26.39
N LEU A 392 -10.97 16.05 -26.14
CA LEU A 392 -11.11 14.59 -26.23
C LEU A 392 -10.65 14.13 -27.61
N ALA A 393 -9.73 13.17 -27.65
CA ALA A 393 -9.29 12.59 -28.91
C ALA A 393 -10.46 11.85 -29.60
N ASP A 394 -10.68 12.13 -30.87
CA ASP A 394 -11.73 11.50 -31.67
C ASP A 394 -11.52 10.00 -31.82
N GLU A 395 -10.25 9.58 -31.84
CA GLU A 395 -9.89 8.18 -32.00
C GLU A 395 -8.60 7.87 -31.24
N ILE A 396 -8.62 6.80 -30.43
CA ILE A 396 -7.45 6.29 -29.73
C ILE A 396 -7.35 4.80 -30.03
N PHE A 397 -6.23 4.39 -30.63
CA PHE A 397 -5.87 2.99 -30.78
C PHE A 397 -4.56 2.72 -30.05
N ARG A 398 -4.56 1.70 -29.20
CA ARG A 398 -3.38 1.22 -28.49
C ARG A 398 -3.27 -0.28 -28.66
N ALA A 399 -2.05 -0.75 -28.93
CA ALA A 399 -1.74 -2.18 -28.98
C ALA A 399 -0.36 -2.41 -28.38
N GLY A 400 -0.21 -3.46 -27.58
CA GLY A 400 1.05 -3.80 -26.96
C GLY A 400 1.22 -5.31 -26.83
N ILE A 401 2.46 -5.76 -26.99
CA ILE A 401 2.86 -7.15 -26.78
C ILE A 401 4.07 -7.15 -25.85
N ASN A 402 3.98 -7.96 -24.79
CA ASN A 402 5.10 -8.26 -23.90
C ASN A 402 5.56 -9.70 -24.12
N TYR A 403 6.85 -9.91 -24.23
CA TYR A 403 7.47 -11.21 -24.34
C TYR A 403 8.59 -11.39 -23.30
N ASN A 404 8.39 -12.29 -22.35
CA ASN A 404 9.36 -12.67 -21.34
C ASN A 404 10.02 -14.00 -21.78
N PHE A 405 11.16 -13.95 -22.45
CA PHE A 405 11.74 -15.12 -23.09
C PHE A 405 12.72 -15.91 -22.22
N TYR A 406 13.21 -15.32 -21.15
CA TYR A 406 14.05 -16.00 -20.15
C TYR A 406 13.91 -15.31 -18.77
N ALA A 407 14.33 -15.99 -17.67
CA ALA A 407 14.30 -15.40 -16.34
C ALA A 407 15.15 -14.11 -16.33
N GLY A 408 14.49 -12.97 -16.09
CA GLY A 408 15.13 -11.65 -16.07
C GLY A 408 15.30 -10.96 -17.42
N TYR A 409 14.75 -11.51 -18.53
CA TYR A 409 14.76 -10.87 -19.85
C TYR A 409 13.35 -10.66 -20.36
N GLY A 410 13.06 -9.45 -20.84
CA GLY A 410 11.76 -9.10 -21.38
C GLY A 410 11.85 -8.10 -22.52
N ALA A 411 10.96 -8.26 -23.50
CA ALA A 411 10.76 -7.33 -24.60
C ALA A 411 9.34 -6.83 -24.62
N TYR A 412 9.15 -5.58 -24.99
CA TYR A 412 7.86 -4.94 -25.23
C TYR A 412 7.86 -4.25 -26.59
N LEU A 413 6.77 -4.42 -27.31
CA LEU A 413 6.46 -3.66 -28.53
C LEU A 413 5.08 -3.03 -28.34
N GLY A 414 5.00 -1.72 -28.53
CA GLY A 414 3.77 -0.95 -28.36
C GLY A 414 3.54 -0.01 -29.53
N TYR A 415 2.28 0.08 -29.97
CA TYR A 415 1.81 1.06 -30.92
C TYR A 415 0.70 1.89 -30.30
N ASN A 416 0.79 3.20 -30.42
CA ASN A 416 -0.18 4.16 -29.90
C ASN A 416 -0.52 5.16 -30.99
N GLN A 417 -1.81 5.25 -31.33
CA GLN A 417 -2.35 6.24 -32.26
C GLN A 417 -3.40 7.06 -31.52
N ILE A 418 -3.26 8.37 -31.59
CA ILE A 418 -4.22 9.33 -31.05
C ILE A 418 -4.54 10.32 -32.15
N LYS A 419 -5.81 10.44 -32.49
CA LYS A 419 -6.30 11.36 -33.49
C LYS A 419 -7.22 12.40 -32.86
N TYR A 420 -6.90 13.64 -33.09
CA TYR A 420 -7.75 14.80 -32.81
C TYR A 420 -8.29 15.32 -34.15
N SER A 421 -9.23 16.29 -34.12
CA SER A 421 -9.82 16.84 -35.35
C SER A 421 -8.79 17.27 -36.38
N ASP A 422 -7.73 17.95 -35.96
CA ASP A 422 -6.73 18.55 -36.83
C ASP A 422 -5.33 17.92 -36.74
N ASN A 423 -5.09 17.09 -35.74
CA ASN A 423 -3.78 16.50 -35.50
C ASN A 423 -3.90 15.01 -35.18
N GLN A 424 -2.88 14.26 -35.54
CA GLN A 424 -2.74 12.88 -35.09
C GLN A 424 -1.32 12.59 -34.64
N TYR A 425 -1.19 11.63 -33.73
CA TYR A 425 0.08 11.11 -33.25
C TYR A 425 0.11 9.60 -33.47
N LYS A 426 1.20 9.08 -34.04
CA LYS A 426 1.38 7.65 -34.30
C LYS A 426 2.76 7.23 -33.79
N LEU A 427 2.82 6.65 -32.61
CA LEU A 427 4.06 6.27 -31.96
C LEU A 427 4.21 4.75 -31.93
N LEU A 428 5.28 4.25 -32.49
CA LEU A 428 5.77 2.89 -32.28
C LEU A 428 6.89 2.93 -31.25
N SER A 429 6.81 2.09 -30.23
CA SER A 429 7.85 1.96 -29.22
C SER A 429 8.25 0.51 -29.01
N ALA A 430 9.54 0.28 -28.79
CA ALA A 430 10.10 -1.02 -28.46
C ALA A 430 11.05 -0.91 -27.28
N ASN A 431 10.94 -1.84 -26.33
CA ASN A 431 11.82 -1.91 -25.18
C ASN A 431 12.38 -3.33 -25.04
N LEU A 432 13.63 -3.42 -24.64
CA LEU A 432 14.27 -4.67 -24.30
C LEU A 432 15.09 -4.47 -23.01
N SER A 433 14.92 -5.37 -22.06
CA SER A 433 15.68 -5.34 -20.82
C SER A 433 16.12 -6.72 -20.39
N GLY A 434 17.20 -6.80 -19.63
CA GLY A 434 17.68 -8.06 -19.13
C GLY A 434 18.75 -7.93 -18.05
N SER A 435 18.91 -9.01 -17.29
CA SER A 435 19.97 -9.16 -16.30
C SER A 435 21.04 -10.08 -16.84
N LEU A 436 22.24 -9.54 -17.12
CA LEU A 436 23.39 -10.31 -17.62
C LEU A 436 23.94 -11.24 -16.53
N ASN A 437 23.90 -10.77 -15.30
CA ASN A 437 24.20 -11.55 -14.09
C ASN A 437 23.62 -10.82 -12.86
N LYS A 438 23.96 -11.29 -11.64
CA LYS A 438 23.44 -10.70 -10.39
C LYS A 438 23.72 -9.20 -10.20
N ASN A 439 24.76 -8.67 -10.83
CA ASN A 439 25.22 -7.29 -10.66
C ASN A 439 25.02 -6.43 -11.92
N TRP A 440 24.93 -7.03 -13.09
CA TRP A 440 24.84 -6.32 -14.35
C TRP A 440 23.48 -6.50 -15.01
N GLY A 441 22.90 -5.41 -15.46
CA GLY A 441 21.69 -5.40 -16.26
C GLY A 441 21.80 -4.39 -17.39
N PHE A 442 20.95 -4.55 -18.40
CA PHE A 442 20.83 -3.60 -19.49
C PHE A 442 19.37 -3.25 -19.73
N TYR A 443 19.17 -2.09 -20.30
CA TYR A 443 17.90 -1.60 -20.80
C TYR A 443 18.13 -0.87 -22.11
N THR A 444 17.26 -1.13 -23.08
CA THR A 444 17.23 -0.37 -24.33
C THR A 444 15.78 -0.04 -24.69
N SER A 445 15.57 1.13 -25.23
CA SER A 445 14.29 1.55 -25.80
C SER A 445 14.52 2.22 -27.14
N ALA A 446 13.55 2.07 -28.02
CA ALA A 446 13.48 2.78 -29.29
C ALA A 446 12.07 3.25 -29.52
N TYR A 447 11.92 4.41 -30.11
CA TYR A 447 10.62 4.91 -30.56
C TYR A 447 10.73 5.56 -31.93
N LYS A 448 9.61 5.61 -32.63
CA LYS A 448 9.46 6.36 -33.88
C LYS A 448 8.07 6.97 -33.97
N ASP A 449 8.01 8.27 -34.18
CA ASP A 449 6.79 8.96 -34.59
C ASP A 449 6.64 8.89 -36.11
N TYR A 450 5.50 8.43 -36.58
CA TYR A 450 5.20 8.30 -38.00
C TYR A 450 4.58 9.57 -38.63
N GLU A 451 4.08 10.49 -37.80
CA GLU A 451 3.57 11.78 -38.25
C GLU A 451 4.70 12.80 -38.41
N ASN A 452 5.63 12.82 -37.45
CA ASN A 452 6.85 13.58 -37.58
C ASN A 452 8.01 12.63 -37.90
N HIS A 453 8.31 12.46 -39.16
CA HIS A 453 9.33 11.50 -39.65
C HIS A 453 10.74 11.74 -39.11
N LYS A 454 11.01 12.93 -38.56
CA LYS A 454 12.29 13.26 -37.95
C LYS A 454 12.35 12.86 -36.47
N ASP A 455 11.20 12.55 -35.82
CA ASP A 455 11.15 12.21 -34.41
C ASP A 455 11.30 10.70 -34.24
N TYR A 456 12.50 10.31 -33.91
CA TYR A 456 12.86 8.95 -33.50
C TYR A 456 13.91 8.99 -32.41
N GLY A 457 13.88 8.02 -31.52
CA GLY A 457 14.87 7.92 -30.47
C GLY A 457 15.29 6.51 -30.22
N ILE A 458 16.55 6.35 -29.85
CA ILE A 458 17.14 5.10 -29.37
C ILE A 458 17.89 5.42 -28.09
N TYR A 459 17.66 4.63 -27.05
CA TYR A 459 18.33 4.71 -25.77
C TYR A 459 18.89 3.34 -25.43
N PHE A 460 20.14 3.28 -24.99
CA PHE A 460 20.77 2.08 -24.43
C PHE A 460 21.43 2.43 -23.10
N ALA A 461 21.22 1.60 -22.07
CA ALA A 461 21.87 1.73 -20.78
C ALA A 461 22.40 0.41 -20.28
N LEU A 462 23.59 0.44 -19.73
CA LEU A 462 24.22 -0.64 -18.99
C LEU A 462 24.29 -0.23 -17.52
N ARG A 463 23.73 -1.05 -16.63
CA ARG A 463 23.68 -0.82 -15.20
C ARG A 463 24.56 -1.82 -14.46
N TYR A 464 25.33 -1.32 -13.52
CA TYR A 464 26.13 -2.10 -12.57
C TYR A 464 25.66 -1.82 -11.14
N THR A 465 25.19 -2.85 -10.43
CA THR A 465 24.64 -2.77 -9.06
C THR A 465 25.29 -3.84 -8.18
N PRO A 466 26.50 -3.60 -7.65
CA PRO A 466 27.19 -4.56 -6.78
C PRO A 466 26.57 -4.66 -5.40
N SER A 467 25.85 -3.63 -4.94
CA SER A 467 25.17 -3.60 -3.66
C SER A 467 23.97 -2.62 -3.70
N ASN A 468 23.08 -2.69 -2.71
CA ASN A 468 21.96 -1.74 -2.59
C ASN A 468 22.41 -0.28 -2.37
N LYS A 469 23.66 -0.07 -1.95
CA LYS A 469 24.21 1.26 -1.63
C LYS A 469 25.03 1.89 -2.76
N PHE A 470 25.24 1.18 -3.86
CA PHE A 470 26.00 1.68 -5.00
C PHE A 470 25.40 1.19 -6.31
N ASN A 471 25.16 2.12 -7.22
CA ASN A 471 24.73 1.86 -8.58
C ASN A 471 25.55 2.73 -9.54
N ALA A 472 25.89 2.18 -10.69
CA ALA A 472 26.49 2.92 -11.79
C ALA A 472 25.72 2.62 -13.07
N ILE A 473 25.45 3.65 -13.88
CA ILE A 473 24.75 3.54 -15.16
C ILE A 473 25.58 4.25 -16.22
N THR A 474 25.85 3.56 -17.29
CA THR A 474 26.39 4.13 -18.52
C THR A 474 25.30 4.07 -19.57
N SER A 475 24.96 5.20 -20.17
CA SER A 475 23.95 5.24 -21.23
C SER A 475 24.39 6.07 -22.42
N VAL A 476 23.83 5.69 -23.56
CA VAL A 476 23.91 6.42 -24.82
C VAL A 476 22.50 6.58 -25.35
N SER A 477 22.16 7.77 -25.79
CA SER A 477 20.88 8.02 -26.47
C SER A 477 21.13 8.79 -27.75
N SER A 478 20.26 8.53 -28.71
CA SER A 478 20.12 9.34 -29.92
C SER A 478 18.66 9.74 -30.03
N ASP A 479 18.40 11.03 -30.04
CA ASP A 479 17.06 11.60 -30.19
C ASP A 479 17.05 12.53 -31.41
N SER A 480 16.30 12.14 -32.43
CA SER A 480 16.19 12.89 -33.69
C SER A 480 17.52 13.22 -34.34
N GLY A 481 18.49 12.30 -34.17
CA GLY A 481 19.86 12.41 -34.68
C GLY A 481 20.85 13.06 -33.71
N ARG A 482 20.41 13.63 -32.60
CA ARG A 482 21.28 14.16 -31.54
C ARG A 482 21.77 13.03 -30.66
N LEU A 483 23.07 12.92 -30.52
CA LEU A 483 23.73 11.86 -29.74
C LEU A 483 24.19 12.37 -28.39
N SER A 484 23.78 11.71 -27.30
CA SER A 484 24.26 12.02 -25.96
C SER A 484 24.83 10.80 -25.25
N TYR A 485 25.84 11.03 -24.41
CA TYR A 485 26.49 10.04 -23.55
C TYR A 485 26.38 10.45 -22.10
N ARG A 486 25.87 9.56 -21.24
CA ARG A 486 25.73 9.83 -19.81
C ARG A 486 26.36 8.75 -18.94
N GLN A 487 27.09 9.22 -17.93
CA GLN A 487 27.60 8.41 -16.84
C GLN A 487 26.95 8.85 -15.55
N GLU A 488 26.35 7.94 -14.82
CA GLU A 488 25.65 8.22 -13.56
C GLU A 488 26.11 7.24 -12.48
N ILE A 489 26.34 7.76 -11.27
CA ILE A 489 26.61 6.98 -10.07
C ILE A 489 25.71 7.45 -8.94
N PHE A 490 25.18 6.52 -8.15
CA PHE A 490 24.35 6.88 -7.01
C PHE A 490 24.27 5.80 -5.96
N GLY A 491 24.01 6.23 -4.71
CA GLY A 491 23.66 5.39 -3.58
C GLY A 491 22.27 5.73 -3.09
N LEU A 492 21.40 4.73 -2.96
CA LEU A 492 20.04 4.94 -2.46
C LEU A 492 20.04 5.15 -0.95
N SER A 493 19.21 6.08 -0.49
CA SER A 493 18.89 6.27 0.92
C SER A 493 17.90 5.18 1.36
N ASP A 494 18.19 4.51 2.48
CA ASP A 494 17.22 3.64 3.13
C ASP A 494 16.02 4.45 3.69
N PRO A 495 14.83 3.85 3.90
CA PRO A 495 13.70 4.54 4.52
C PRO A 495 13.92 4.87 6.00
N GLN A 496 15.02 4.43 6.61
CA GLN A 496 15.34 4.65 8.02
C GLN A 496 15.80 6.08 8.30
N ILE A 497 15.48 6.59 9.50
CA ILE A 497 16.00 7.86 10.00
C ILE A 497 17.53 7.78 10.12
N GLY A 498 18.22 8.86 9.70
CA GLY A 498 19.69 8.92 9.64
C GLY A 498 20.27 8.42 8.31
N SER A 499 19.45 7.94 7.39
CA SER A 499 19.94 7.47 6.10
C SER A 499 20.35 8.64 5.19
N PHE A 500 21.42 8.40 4.42
CA PHE A 500 21.98 9.34 3.47
C PHE A 500 21.91 8.76 2.06
N GLY A 501 21.38 9.55 1.13
CA GLY A 501 21.37 9.26 -0.30
C GLY A 501 22.28 10.24 -1.02
N TRP A 502 22.91 9.80 -2.10
CA TRP A 502 23.80 10.63 -2.90
C TRP A 502 23.85 10.14 -4.34
N GLY A 503 24.22 11.01 -5.23
CA GLY A 503 24.46 10.63 -6.62
C GLY A 503 24.86 11.79 -7.47
N GLY A 504 25.16 11.49 -8.72
CA GLY A 504 25.45 12.49 -9.72
C GLY A 504 25.65 11.87 -11.08
N TYR A 505 25.56 12.71 -12.09
CA TYR A 505 25.85 12.31 -13.46
C TYR A 505 26.66 13.39 -14.18
N VAL A 506 27.33 12.95 -15.22
CA VAL A 506 27.87 13.80 -16.28
C VAL A 506 27.30 13.31 -17.60
N GLU A 507 26.90 14.28 -18.44
CA GLU A 507 26.33 14.01 -19.76
C GLU A 507 26.99 14.92 -20.78
N ARG A 508 27.29 14.38 -21.94
CA ARG A 508 27.83 15.13 -23.06
C ARG A 508 26.91 14.99 -24.25
N ASP A 509 26.38 16.09 -24.73
CA ASP A 509 25.71 16.21 -26.02
C ASP A 509 26.76 16.49 -27.11
N GLN A 510 26.71 15.67 -28.20
CA GLN A 510 27.71 15.75 -29.24
C GLN A 510 27.47 16.95 -30.17
N ASP A 511 26.24 17.38 -30.36
CA ASP A 511 25.87 18.41 -31.34
C ASP A 511 26.13 19.82 -30.81
N ASN A 512 25.73 20.08 -29.56
CA ASN A 512 25.92 21.40 -28.94
C ASN A 512 27.24 21.53 -28.18
N HIS A 513 28.01 20.43 -28.06
CA HIS A 513 29.21 20.33 -27.21
C HIS A 513 28.94 20.70 -25.74
N ASP A 514 27.67 20.72 -25.32
CA ASP A 514 27.28 21.05 -23.96
C ASP A 514 27.62 19.87 -23.03
N ASN A 515 28.23 20.22 -21.91
CA ASN A 515 28.48 19.29 -20.84
C ASN A 515 27.47 19.57 -19.72
N ASN A 516 26.58 18.64 -19.51
CA ASN A 516 25.65 18.68 -18.39
C ASN A 516 26.19 17.87 -17.22
N ALA A 517 26.02 18.36 -16.03
CA ALA A 517 26.43 17.66 -14.82
C ALA A 517 25.40 17.89 -13.71
N SER A 518 25.23 16.89 -12.86
CA SER A 518 24.41 17.01 -11.67
C SER A 518 25.05 16.28 -10.50
N ILE A 519 25.00 16.88 -9.33
CA ILE A 519 25.35 16.23 -8.06
C ILE A 519 24.17 16.45 -7.12
N TYR A 520 23.75 15.41 -6.42
CA TYR A 520 22.72 15.53 -5.41
C TYR A 520 23.05 14.74 -4.16
N ALA A 521 22.52 15.22 -3.04
CA ALA A 521 22.57 14.55 -1.76
C ALA A 521 21.23 14.71 -1.04
N SER A 522 20.88 13.71 -0.25
CA SER A 522 19.69 13.75 0.58
C SER A 522 19.95 13.13 1.94
N TYR A 523 19.26 13.63 2.97
CA TYR A 523 19.39 13.16 4.33
C TYR A 523 18.01 13.05 4.99
N ARG A 524 17.70 11.89 5.53
CA ARG A 524 16.46 11.62 6.24
C ARG A 524 16.66 11.88 7.72
N ALA A 525 16.49 13.14 8.13
CA ALA A 525 16.47 13.50 9.53
C ALA A 525 15.17 13.04 10.20
N ARG A 526 15.14 13.02 11.53
CA ARG A 526 13.92 12.69 12.30
C ARG A 526 12.79 13.69 12.04
N ALA A 527 13.12 14.96 11.93
CA ALA A 527 12.16 16.06 11.81
C ALA A 527 11.85 16.48 10.38
N ALA A 528 12.73 16.14 9.42
CA ALA A 528 12.57 16.56 8.03
C ALA A 528 13.37 15.65 7.10
N TYR A 529 12.94 15.58 5.86
CA TYR A 529 13.73 15.06 4.74
C TYR A 529 14.35 16.25 4.01
N LEU A 530 15.67 16.26 3.94
CA LEU A 530 16.44 17.33 3.31
C LEU A 530 17.05 16.80 2.01
N ALA A 531 17.01 17.61 0.95
CA ALA A 531 17.71 17.27 -0.28
C ALA A 531 18.34 18.55 -0.88
N GLY A 532 19.49 18.36 -1.50
CA GLY A 532 20.18 19.40 -2.24
C GLY A 532 20.68 18.85 -3.56
N ARG A 533 20.59 19.65 -4.61
CA ARG A 533 21.07 19.31 -5.95
C ARG A 533 21.76 20.52 -6.56
N TYR A 534 22.90 20.26 -7.17
CA TYR A 534 23.54 21.20 -8.08
C TYR A 534 23.44 20.63 -9.50
N ASN A 535 22.97 21.43 -10.44
CA ASN A 535 22.93 21.10 -11.86
C ASN A 535 23.76 22.15 -12.62
N ARG A 536 24.48 21.67 -13.60
CA ARG A 536 25.06 22.51 -14.66
C ARG A 536 24.51 22.02 -15.99
N ILE A 537 23.84 22.89 -16.74
CA ILE A 537 23.24 22.63 -18.05
C ILE A 537 23.79 23.65 -19.02
N GLY A 538 24.74 23.23 -19.86
CA GLY A 538 25.53 24.14 -20.68
C GLY A 538 26.30 25.10 -19.78
N ASP A 539 26.02 26.40 -19.96
CA ASP A 539 26.63 27.49 -19.14
C ASP A 539 25.77 27.91 -17.94
N ASN A 540 24.62 27.30 -17.72
CA ASN A 540 23.71 27.66 -16.64
C ASN A 540 23.95 26.78 -15.41
N ASP A 541 24.21 27.40 -14.30
CA ASP A 541 24.31 26.76 -13.00
C ASP A 541 23.02 26.92 -12.20
N GLN A 542 22.60 25.83 -11.55
CA GLN A 542 21.42 25.80 -10.70
C GLN A 542 21.71 25.06 -9.41
N VAL A 543 21.38 25.64 -8.28
CA VAL A 543 21.31 24.99 -6.98
C VAL A 543 19.84 24.87 -6.58
N ALA A 544 19.38 23.65 -6.28
CA ALA A 544 18.05 23.40 -5.74
C ALA A 544 18.17 22.79 -4.35
N LEU A 545 17.55 23.42 -3.37
CA LEU A 545 17.47 22.94 -1.99
C LEU A 545 16.01 22.63 -1.66
N SER A 546 15.76 21.55 -0.96
CA SER A 546 14.41 21.22 -0.51
C SER A 546 14.40 20.69 0.92
N ALA A 547 13.32 20.99 1.64
CA ALA A 547 13.04 20.49 2.96
C ALA A 547 11.56 20.13 3.05
N THR A 548 11.25 18.85 3.29
CA THR A 548 9.89 18.37 3.52
C THR A 548 9.75 17.82 4.91
N GLY A 549 8.61 18.04 5.55
CA GLY A 549 8.38 17.56 6.90
C GLY A 549 6.96 17.80 7.38
N SER A 550 6.72 17.37 8.61
CA SER A 550 5.43 17.49 9.27
C SER A 550 5.59 17.90 10.73
N LEU A 551 4.71 18.77 11.20
CA LEU A 551 4.52 19.09 12.61
C LEU A 551 3.18 18.49 13.06
N VAL A 552 3.18 17.74 14.15
CA VAL A 552 2.01 17.04 14.67
C VAL A 552 1.74 17.43 16.12
N ALA A 553 0.65 18.14 16.35
CA ALA A 553 0.16 18.44 17.69
C ALA A 553 -0.87 17.37 18.09
N ALA A 554 -0.46 16.46 18.98
CA ALA A 554 -1.27 15.33 19.41
C ALA A 554 -0.91 14.89 20.84
N ALA A 555 -1.85 14.30 21.57
CA ALA A 555 -1.66 13.81 22.93
C ALA A 555 -1.01 14.85 23.87
N GLY A 556 -1.37 16.14 23.70
CA GLY A 556 -0.86 17.24 24.53
C GLY A 556 0.60 17.65 24.24
N ARG A 557 1.17 17.24 23.08
CA ARG A 557 2.54 17.57 22.68
C ARG A 557 2.67 17.90 21.20
N LEU A 558 3.77 18.56 20.85
CA LEU A 558 4.20 18.80 19.47
C LEU A 558 5.32 17.81 19.11
N PHE A 559 5.13 17.14 18.00
CA PHE A 559 6.12 16.25 17.39
C PHE A 559 6.52 16.79 16.03
N ALA A 560 7.73 16.45 15.59
CA ALA A 560 8.18 16.68 14.22
C ALA A 560 8.53 15.34 13.57
N ALA A 561 8.14 15.17 12.31
CA ALA A 561 8.41 14.00 11.48
C ALA A 561 8.83 14.43 10.08
N ASN A 562 9.49 13.53 9.34
CA ASN A 562 9.86 13.83 7.96
C ASN A 562 8.66 13.72 7.00
N GLU A 563 7.64 12.96 7.35
CA GLU A 563 6.39 12.79 6.59
C GLU A 563 5.35 12.09 7.46
N ILE A 564 4.07 12.41 7.28
CA ILE A 564 2.95 11.68 7.88
C ILE A 564 2.21 10.95 6.78
N GLY A 565 2.10 9.62 6.92
CA GLY A 565 1.37 8.76 6.01
C GLY A 565 -0.14 8.71 6.27
N ASP A 566 -0.80 7.76 5.62
CA ASP A 566 -2.26 7.57 5.70
C ASP A 566 -2.77 7.08 7.07
N GLY A 567 -1.88 6.66 7.95
CA GLY A 567 -2.16 6.33 9.33
C GLY A 567 -0.93 6.63 10.18
N TYR A 568 -1.12 7.02 11.44
CA TYR A 568 -0.01 7.30 12.36
C TYR A 568 -0.39 6.93 13.80
N ALA A 569 0.60 6.86 14.69
CA ALA A 569 0.33 6.63 16.11
C ALA A 569 1.25 7.45 17.00
N VAL A 570 0.74 7.81 18.18
CA VAL A 570 1.54 8.33 19.28
C VAL A 570 1.74 7.24 20.32
N VAL A 571 2.96 6.78 20.46
CA VAL A 571 3.38 5.86 21.54
C VAL A 571 3.50 6.66 22.82
N THR A 572 2.97 6.08 23.91
CA THR A 572 3.02 6.65 25.25
C THR A 572 3.42 5.56 26.24
N ASN A 573 3.93 5.97 27.41
CA ASN A 573 4.33 5.06 28.48
C ASN A 573 5.18 3.87 27.99
N ALA A 574 6.19 4.15 27.15
CA ALA A 574 7.07 3.13 26.59
C ALA A 574 8.48 3.13 27.22
N GLY A 575 8.65 3.87 28.34
CA GLY A 575 9.96 4.04 28.97
C GLY A 575 10.89 4.99 28.19
N PRO A 576 11.92 5.53 28.87
CA PRO A 576 12.84 6.50 28.28
C PRO A 576 13.84 5.83 27.34
N GLN A 577 14.04 6.42 26.15
CA GLN A 577 15.03 5.99 25.15
C GLN A 577 14.91 4.52 24.71
N CYS A 578 13.70 3.97 24.72
CA CYS A 578 13.44 2.62 24.26
C CYS A 578 13.25 2.58 22.75
N GLN A 579 13.75 1.53 22.12
CA GLN A 579 13.62 1.31 20.69
C GLN A 579 12.20 0.84 20.34
N ILE A 580 11.61 1.47 19.32
CA ILE A 580 10.30 1.11 18.78
C ILE A 580 10.49 0.48 17.39
N LEU A 581 9.84 -0.66 17.15
CA LEU A 581 9.88 -1.39 15.90
C LEU A 581 8.47 -1.60 15.35
N ASN A 582 8.35 -1.70 14.03
CA ASN A 582 7.15 -2.15 13.34
C ASN A 582 7.53 -3.26 12.35
N GLY A 583 6.98 -4.46 12.53
CA GLY A 583 7.30 -5.61 11.69
C GLY A 583 8.81 -5.95 11.62
N GLY A 584 9.56 -5.70 12.70
CA GLY A 584 11.01 -5.90 12.77
C GLY A 584 11.86 -4.73 12.25
N VAL A 585 11.23 -3.68 11.68
CA VAL A 585 11.95 -2.48 11.22
C VAL A 585 12.07 -1.49 12.36
N ASN A 586 13.29 -1.01 12.63
CA ASN A 586 13.55 0.02 13.63
C ASN A 586 13.00 1.37 13.16
N LEU A 587 12.07 1.94 13.92
CA LEU A 587 11.47 3.25 13.67
C LEU A 587 12.20 4.38 14.39
N GLY A 588 12.92 4.09 15.47
CA GLY A 588 13.63 5.06 16.30
C GLY A 588 13.46 4.81 17.79
N PHE A 589 13.76 5.82 18.59
CA PHE A 589 13.78 5.74 20.06
C PHE A 589 12.78 6.72 20.67
N THR A 590 12.14 6.31 21.76
CA THR A 590 11.30 7.18 22.58
C THR A 590 12.10 8.33 23.17
N ASP A 591 11.43 9.42 23.49
CA ASP A 591 12.02 10.53 24.23
C ASP A 591 12.22 10.18 25.74
N LYS A 592 12.76 11.12 26.49
CA LYS A 592 12.97 10.95 27.95
C LYS A 592 11.67 10.68 28.73
N SER A 593 10.51 11.02 28.17
CA SER A 593 9.20 10.80 28.77
C SER A 593 8.50 9.53 28.26
N GLY A 594 9.19 8.70 27.49
CA GLY A 594 8.67 7.45 26.94
C GLY A 594 7.66 7.65 25.80
N ARG A 595 7.77 8.74 25.03
CA ARG A 595 6.89 9.05 23.92
C ARG A 595 7.61 8.98 22.57
N PHE A 596 6.89 8.55 21.56
CA PHE A 596 7.38 8.48 20.20
C PHE A 596 6.24 8.66 19.21
N LEU A 597 6.46 9.40 18.11
CA LEU A 597 5.53 9.46 16.98
C LEU A 597 5.93 8.42 15.93
N ILE A 598 5.04 7.49 15.63
CA ILE A 598 5.13 6.61 14.48
C ILE A 598 4.46 7.33 13.30
N PRO A 599 5.21 7.78 12.30
CA PRO A 599 4.68 8.67 11.26
C PRO A 599 3.85 7.94 10.20
N SER A 600 4.00 6.64 10.05
CA SER A 600 3.31 5.87 9.01
C SER A 600 2.90 4.49 9.51
N LEU A 601 1.59 4.23 9.45
CA LEU A 601 0.96 2.94 9.70
C LEU A 601 -0.01 2.62 8.55
N MET A 602 -0.26 1.35 8.31
CA MET A 602 -1.22 0.89 7.31
C MET A 602 -2.65 1.06 7.84
N PRO A 603 -3.50 1.89 7.17
CA PRO A 603 -4.89 2.04 7.59
C PRO A 603 -5.67 0.74 7.44
N TYR A 604 -6.60 0.51 8.36
CA TYR A 604 -7.51 -0.65 8.37
C TYR A 604 -6.81 -2.01 8.25
N GLN A 605 -5.56 -2.08 8.73
CA GLN A 605 -4.78 -3.31 8.85
C GLN A 605 -4.24 -3.41 10.28
N GLU A 606 -4.00 -4.64 10.75
CA GLU A 606 -3.38 -4.86 12.06
C GLU A 606 -1.89 -4.52 11.95
N ASN A 607 -1.47 -3.49 12.69
CA ASN A 607 -0.07 -3.08 12.81
C ASN A 607 0.49 -3.63 14.12
N HIS A 608 1.62 -4.31 14.05
CA HIS A 608 2.33 -4.92 15.17
C HIS A 608 3.49 -4.03 15.61
N ILE A 609 3.32 -3.35 16.73
CA ILE A 609 4.31 -2.42 17.26
C ILE A 609 5.01 -3.08 18.44
N TYR A 610 6.33 -3.15 18.37
CA TYR A 610 7.18 -3.77 19.37
C TYR A 610 8.04 -2.72 20.07
N LEU A 611 8.25 -2.93 21.36
CA LEU A 611 9.21 -2.21 22.19
C LEU A 611 10.34 -3.17 22.53
N ASP A 612 11.58 -2.79 22.26
CA ASP A 612 12.74 -3.60 22.65
C ASP A 612 13.05 -3.38 24.15
N PRO A 613 12.79 -4.38 25.02
CA PRO A 613 12.98 -4.24 26.46
C PRO A 613 14.46 -4.15 26.86
N SER A 614 15.40 -4.49 26.00
CA SER A 614 16.84 -4.41 26.29
C SER A 614 17.34 -2.98 26.50
N PHE A 615 16.59 -1.99 26.00
CA PHE A 615 16.86 -0.56 26.18
C PHE A 615 16.19 0.04 27.44
N LEU A 616 15.34 -0.72 28.12
CA LEU A 616 14.71 -0.24 29.35
C LEU A 616 15.74 -0.16 30.48
N PRO A 617 15.77 0.94 31.24
CA PRO A 617 16.56 0.98 32.47
C PRO A 617 16.07 -0.07 33.50
N LEU A 618 16.97 -0.63 34.28
CA LEU A 618 16.69 -1.73 35.23
C LEU A 618 15.58 -1.41 36.22
N ASN A 619 15.31 -0.14 36.50
CA ASN A 619 14.24 0.34 37.36
C ASN A 619 12.93 0.64 36.63
N TRP A 620 12.74 0.10 35.41
CA TRP A 620 11.52 0.20 34.65
C TRP A 620 10.96 -1.18 34.30
N SER A 621 9.66 -1.28 34.24
CA SER A 621 8.91 -2.45 33.77
C SER A 621 7.85 -2.03 32.78
N VAL A 622 7.45 -2.93 31.89
CA VAL A 622 6.39 -2.73 30.89
C VAL A 622 5.31 -3.79 31.06
N ASN A 623 4.07 -3.45 30.78
CA ASN A 623 2.97 -4.41 30.82
C ASN A 623 3.01 -5.38 29.61
N SER A 624 3.48 -4.91 28.47
CA SER A 624 3.65 -5.71 27.27
C SER A 624 4.75 -5.12 26.38
N THR A 625 5.50 -5.97 25.72
CA THR A 625 6.50 -5.57 24.71
C THR A 625 5.93 -5.52 23.30
N GLU A 626 4.70 -5.98 23.08
CA GLU A 626 3.98 -5.94 21.81
C GLU A 626 2.61 -5.29 22.00
N GLN A 627 2.26 -4.40 21.09
CA GLN A 627 0.93 -3.81 20.97
C GLN A 627 0.43 -3.95 19.54
N LYS A 628 -0.80 -4.44 19.40
CA LYS A 628 -1.50 -4.56 18.13
C LYS A 628 -2.49 -3.42 18.00
N THR A 629 -2.44 -2.71 16.88
CA THR A 629 -3.33 -1.56 16.65
C THR A 629 -3.85 -1.50 15.24
N VAL A 630 -5.06 -0.96 15.09
CA VAL A 630 -5.69 -0.62 13.83
C VAL A 630 -5.95 0.87 13.82
N VAL A 631 -5.61 1.54 12.74
CA VAL A 631 -5.78 2.97 12.55
C VAL A 631 -6.69 3.24 11.35
N GLY A 632 -7.48 4.30 11.38
CA GLY A 632 -8.29 4.74 10.24
C GLY A 632 -7.48 5.51 9.19
N TYR A 633 -8.06 5.68 8.00
CA TYR A 633 -7.44 6.45 6.92
C TYR A 633 -7.28 7.92 7.30
N ARG A 634 -6.04 8.43 7.14
CA ARG A 634 -5.60 9.78 7.56
C ARG A 634 -5.92 10.08 9.03
N GLN A 635 -5.88 9.06 9.89
CA GLN A 635 -6.17 9.19 11.32
C GLN A 635 -4.99 8.70 12.17
N GLY A 636 -4.91 9.20 13.39
CA GLY A 636 -3.97 8.75 14.39
C GLY A 636 -4.62 7.90 15.48
N THR A 637 -3.81 7.14 16.21
CA THR A 637 -4.20 6.41 17.41
C THR A 637 -3.15 6.55 18.51
N MET A 638 -3.50 6.20 19.75
CA MET A 638 -2.56 6.10 20.86
C MET A 638 -2.19 4.64 21.13
N ILE A 639 -0.91 4.41 21.38
CA ILE A 639 -0.37 3.10 21.77
C ILE A 639 0.29 3.24 23.13
N ASP A 640 -0.23 2.53 24.13
CA ASP A 640 0.26 2.55 25.51
C ASP A 640 0.93 1.23 25.85
N PHE A 641 2.23 1.25 26.18
CA PHE A 641 2.98 0.07 26.61
C PHE A 641 2.92 -0.16 28.12
N GLY A 642 2.36 0.79 28.88
CA GLY A 642 2.21 0.68 30.32
C GLY A 642 3.55 0.65 31.06
N ALA A 643 4.59 1.28 30.50
CA ALA A 643 5.88 1.37 31.17
C ALA A 643 5.78 2.23 32.44
N HIS A 644 6.28 1.71 33.52
CA HIS A 644 6.28 2.37 34.80
C HIS A 644 7.58 2.08 35.55
N GLN A 645 7.91 2.98 36.46
CA GLN A 645 9.07 2.77 37.30
C GLN A 645 8.79 1.75 38.38
N VAL A 646 9.74 0.87 38.59
CA VAL A 646 9.74 -0.14 39.66
C VAL A 646 10.97 0.01 40.55
N ILE A 647 10.85 -0.45 41.74
CA ILE A 647 12.01 -0.60 42.64
C ILE A 647 12.61 -1.96 42.35
N SER A 648 13.78 -2.00 41.73
CA SER A 648 14.50 -3.24 41.43
C SER A 648 15.66 -3.45 42.39
N GLY A 649 16.09 -4.68 42.57
CA GLY A 649 17.20 -5.01 43.43
C GLY A 649 18.04 -6.17 42.95
N LEU A 650 19.32 -6.11 43.24
CA LEU A 650 20.25 -7.21 43.12
C LEU A 650 20.49 -7.77 44.54
N VAL A 651 19.91 -8.91 44.81
CA VAL A 651 19.91 -9.53 46.14
C VAL A 651 20.99 -10.59 46.18
N LYS A 652 21.95 -10.44 47.09
CA LYS A 652 23.00 -11.44 47.30
C LYS A 652 22.52 -12.52 48.27
N LEU A 653 22.52 -13.77 47.79
CA LEU A 653 22.16 -14.96 48.56
C LEU A 653 23.39 -15.77 48.91
N VAL A 654 23.46 -16.20 50.16
CA VAL A 654 24.55 -17.02 50.70
C VAL A 654 23.98 -18.26 51.41
N ASP A 655 24.78 -19.30 51.51
CA ASP A 655 24.50 -20.49 52.32
C ASP A 655 24.72 -20.24 53.81
N LYS A 656 24.49 -21.27 54.64
CA LYS A 656 24.70 -21.22 56.11
C LYS A 656 26.17 -20.98 56.51
N ASN A 657 27.11 -21.18 55.59
CA ASN A 657 28.54 -20.95 55.81
C ASN A 657 28.99 -19.58 55.24
N ASN A 658 28.03 -18.72 54.87
CA ASN A 658 28.26 -17.40 54.27
C ASN A 658 28.97 -17.45 52.91
N SER A 659 28.90 -18.62 52.19
CA SER A 659 29.39 -18.78 50.82
C SER A 659 28.29 -18.41 49.85
N PRO A 660 28.59 -17.70 48.71
CA PRO A 660 27.60 -17.39 47.70
C PRO A 660 26.93 -18.64 47.14
N LEU A 661 25.62 -18.61 46.92
CA LEU A 661 24.90 -19.69 46.24
C LEU A 661 25.43 -19.86 44.78
N LEU A 662 25.47 -21.11 44.34
CA LEU A 662 25.97 -21.43 43.01
C LEU A 662 25.09 -20.81 41.91
N PRO A 663 25.69 -20.29 40.82
CA PRO A 663 24.97 -19.76 39.72
C PRO A 663 24.19 -20.88 38.97
N GLY A 664 23.01 -20.53 38.45
CA GLY A 664 22.14 -21.44 37.72
C GLY A 664 20.98 -22.03 38.49
N TYR A 665 20.92 -21.85 39.84
CA TYR A 665 19.75 -22.25 40.64
C TYR A 665 18.53 -21.39 40.23
N SER A 666 17.37 -22.02 40.07
CA SER A 666 16.11 -21.31 39.79
C SER A 666 15.58 -20.69 41.11
N VAL A 667 14.98 -19.50 40.99
CA VAL A 667 14.45 -18.74 42.12
C VAL A 667 13.02 -18.33 41.82
N GLN A 668 12.10 -18.75 42.66
CA GLN A 668 10.75 -18.23 42.68
C GLN A 668 10.70 -16.97 43.54
N ILE A 669 10.27 -15.86 42.97
CA ILE A 669 10.23 -14.54 43.59
C ILE A 669 8.78 -14.17 43.89
N ASN A 670 8.43 -14.02 45.18
CA ASN A 670 7.09 -13.62 45.65
C ASN A 670 5.94 -14.50 45.08
N GLY A 671 6.25 -15.76 44.70
CA GLY A 671 5.28 -16.71 44.13
C GLY A 671 4.78 -16.40 42.73
N GLN A 672 5.30 -15.36 42.06
CA GLN A 672 4.81 -14.89 40.76
C GLN A 672 5.89 -14.72 39.70
N GLN A 673 7.15 -14.74 40.05
CA GLN A 673 8.26 -14.42 39.15
C GLN A 673 9.36 -15.48 39.28
N ASP A 674 9.82 -15.99 38.13
CA ASP A 674 10.97 -16.88 38.04
C ASP A 674 12.25 -16.06 37.85
N GLY A 675 13.27 -16.33 38.67
CA GLY A 675 14.60 -15.76 38.57
C GLY A 675 15.66 -16.86 38.54
N VAL A 676 16.91 -16.47 38.36
CA VAL A 676 18.07 -17.37 38.40
C VAL A 676 19.15 -16.75 39.25
N VAL A 677 19.82 -17.57 40.07
CA VAL A 677 21.02 -17.16 40.81
C VAL A 677 22.14 -16.94 39.78
N GLY A 678 22.68 -15.73 39.75
CA GLY A 678 23.83 -15.34 38.95
C GLY A 678 25.14 -15.58 39.65
N TYR A 679 26.22 -15.03 39.12
CA TYR A 679 27.55 -15.06 39.74
C TYR A 679 27.51 -14.37 41.11
N ASP A 680 28.39 -14.79 42.01
CA ASP A 680 28.49 -14.28 43.40
C ASP A 680 27.21 -14.43 44.22
N GLY A 681 26.30 -15.32 43.85
CA GLY A 681 25.01 -15.54 44.50
C GLY A 681 24.01 -14.41 44.33
N GLU A 682 24.18 -13.58 43.31
CA GLU A 682 23.30 -12.42 43.04
C GLU A 682 22.02 -12.83 42.25
N VAL A 683 20.86 -12.41 42.77
CA VAL A 683 19.55 -12.61 42.12
C VAL A 683 18.95 -11.24 41.80
N PHE A 684 18.60 -11.01 40.54
CA PHE A 684 17.92 -9.79 40.16
C PHE A 684 16.41 -9.91 40.38
N ILE A 685 15.85 -8.93 41.10
CA ILE A 685 14.41 -8.78 41.35
C ILE A 685 13.94 -7.53 40.63
N SER A 686 13.07 -7.70 39.64
CA SER A 686 12.56 -6.58 38.82
C SER A 686 11.56 -5.68 39.57
N ASN A 687 10.89 -6.19 40.58
CA ASN A 687 9.91 -5.45 41.39
C ASN A 687 9.99 -5.86 42.86
N LEU A 688 10.71 -5.05 43.65
CA LEU A 688 10.81 -5.23 45.08
C LEU A 688 9.53 -4.76 45.78
N LEU A 689 8.93 -5.65 46.58
CA LEU A 689 7.80 -5.35 47.45
C LEU A 689 8.30 -4.92 48.85
N LYS A 690 7.39 -4.45 49.67
CA LYS A 690 7.72 -4.18 51.11
C LYS A 690 8.14 -5.45 51.83
N GLN A 691 7.51 -6.58 51.53
CA GLN A 691 7.88 -7.90 52.01
C GLN A 691 8.20 -8.77 50.81
N ASN A 692 9.37 -9.41 50.78
CA ASN A 692 9.82 -10.22 49.65
C ASN A 692 10.15 -11.62 50.19
N LYS A 693 9.73 -12.62 49.41
CA LYS A 693 9.97 -14.03 49.64
C LYS A 693 10.65 -14.62 48.43
N LEU A 694 11.82 -15.19 48.61
CA LEU A 694 12.56 -15.93 47.60
C LEU A 694 12.60 -17.41 48.00
N VAL A 695 12.27 -18.29 47.05
CA VAL A 695 12.43 -19.74 47.23
C VAL A 695 13.40 -20.19 46.14
N VAL A 696 14.55 -20.70 46.55
CA VAL A 696 15.61 -21.15 45.63
C VAL A 696 15.56 -22.67 45.56
N ASP A 697 15.49 -23.20 44.35
CA ASP A 697 15.62 -24.63 44.08
C ASP A 697 17.11 -24.99 43.96
N LEU A 698 17.59 -25.76 44.93
CA LEU A 698 18.98 -26.22 45.00
C LEU A 698 19.20 -27.55 44.28
N LEU A 699 18.25 -27.96 43.40
CA LEU A 699 18.26 -29.23 42.67
C LEU A 699 18.28 -30.43 43.67
N ASP A 700 19.32 -31.27 43.61
CA ASP A 700 19.45 -32.48 44.43
C ASP A 700 19.52 -32.20 45.93
N HIS A 701 19.72 -30.94 46.37
CA HIS A 701 19.84 -30.51 47.74
C HIS A 701 18.53 -29.92 48.31
N GLY A 702 17.43 -30.03 47.59
CA GLY A 702 16.12 -29.51 48.01
C GLY A 702 15.93 -28.04 47.72
N SER A 703 15.23 -27.32 48.55
CA SER A 703 15.00 -25.87 48.40
C SER A 703 15.33 -25.11 49.68
N CYS A 704 15.73 -23.87 49.52
CA CYS A 704 15.90 -22.95 50.63
C CYS A 704 15.09 -21.65 50.40
N GLN A 705 14.79 -20.97 51.51
CA GLN A 705 13.93 -19.76 51.48
C GLN A 705 14.63 -18.58 52.12
N VAL A 706 14.36 -17.41 51.61
CA VAL A 706 14.79 -16.11 52.14
C VAL A 706 13.61 -15.18 52.23
N ASP A 707 13.35 -14.64 53.41
CA ASP A 707 12.34 -13.60 53.61
C ASP A 707 13.03 -12.31 54.08
N PHE A 708 12.74 -11.19 53.44
CA PHE A 708 13.30 -9.90 53.80
C PHE A 708 12.33 -8.75 53.57
N THR A 709 12.48 -7.65 54.31
CA THR A 709 11.69 -6.44 54.17
C THR A 709 12.49 -5.34 53.50
N TYR A 710 11.83 -4.56 52.67
CA TYR A 710 12.41 -3.41 51.98
C TYR A 710 11.50 -2.17 52.13
N ASN A 711 12.04 -1.10 52.73
CA ASN A 711 11.27 0.09 53.09
C ASN A 711 11.71 1.39 52.39
N SER A 712 12.15 1.35 51.17
CA SER A 712 12.50 2.57 50.45
C SER A 712 11.43 2.91 49.35
N ASN A 713 11.12 4.18 49.22
CA ASN A 713 10.24 4.71 48.18
C ASN A 713 11.01 5.27 46.97
N GLN A 714 12.32 5.06 46.86
CA GLN A 714 13.14 5.54 45.76
C GLN A 714 13.15 4.52 44.63
N TYR A 715 12.67 4.91 43.46
CA TYR A 715 12.77 4.12 42.23
C TYR A 715 14.24 4.07 41.76
N SER A 716 14.94 3.03 42.17
CA SER A 716 16.33 2.79 41.76
C SER A 716 16.69 1.32 41.98
N THR A 717 17.65 0.82 41.25
CA THR A 717 18.23 -0.51 41.49
C THR A 717 19.08 -0.48 42.76
N LYS A 718 18.82 -1.39 43.69
CA LYS A 718 19.52 -1.50 44.96
C LYS A 718 20.32 -2.79 45.05
N LYS A 719 21.49 -2.74 45.69
CA LYS A 719 22.21 -3.95 46.14
C LYS A 719 21.81 -4.25 47.56
N LEU A 720 21.33 -5.46 47.80
CA LEU A 720 20.78 -5.91 49.08
C LEU A 720 21.46 -7.21 49.55
N GLY A 721 21.52 -7.42 50.83
CA GLY A 721 22.12 -8.61 51.39
C GLY A 721 23.57 -8.39 51.86
N PRO A 722 24.34 -9.48 52.18
CA PRO A 722 23.96 -10.88 51.93
C PRO A 722 22.84 -11.37 52.84
N TYR A 723 21.93 -12.19 52.28
CA TYR A 723 20.90 -12.90 53.05
C TYR A 723 21.19 -14.40 53.02
N VAL A 724 21.07 -15.03 54.20
CA VAL A 724 21.28 -16.48 54.34
C VAL A 724 20.01 -17.21 53.86
N CYS A 725 20.18 -18.17 52.94
CA CYS A 725 19.12 -19.04 52.47
C CYS A 725 18.94 -20.21 53.45
N HIS A 726 17.80 -20.35 54.09
CA HIS A 726 17.49 -21.32 55.13
C HIS A 726 16.63 -22.49 54.61
#